data_20670c7703b08de0fe783e4e6d0fdba5
#
_entry.id   20670c7703b08de0fe783e4e6d0fdba5
#
_cell.length_a   1.000
_cell.length_b   1.000
_cell.length_c   1.000
_cell.angle_alpha   90.00
_cell.angle_beta   90.00
_cell.angle_gamma   90.00
#
_symmetry.space_group_name_H-M   'P 1'
#
loop_
_entity.id
_entity.type
_entity.pdbx_description
1 polymer ?
#
loop_
_entity_poly.entity_id
_entity_poly.type
_entity_poly.pdbx_seq_one_letter_code
_entity_poly.pdbx_strand_id
1 'polypeptide(L)'
;VVHLFRPQIFYLKSKNSVVLRIAGVVTGVTLVIVLILVGELTPLLVILNPQNGVERNAQNLVISNQSYSLPGLLHKVTVIQDVNGVYHIYAYDDHDLFLALGFIQAKNRLFQMELFALTGLGNLSQMLGSSYNGYDKFWSMVGAPLTAHTDWQRVLANATKNPLDNLTVVALEAYSQGVNDYIAYAKRQHVLPFEFKLLGFKPFNWTPVDSFAIQELETTLEFGDDALKFALLYHVLGNETYALIPTFSPIQSYYYAGFQGAPNAYVLRMSEHTYPVNSTLASLAHQVLKEWDPPPFLPFAYPDTHSNEWVVSGNRTNTGKPILVGGPVLSFSLPAIWFQVQLVDPNYDVYGVVLPGAPVVVIGFNRYISWTLTDTQAISSGTFFWDQAVKDGKYYWNGSWQPVTLHVINGFKVNWTNLGPILAQNGTNALVMSWMGNLYSNDIGCLLEIMKAHNWEEFRSALRAWFAPFQNFAFADNSTIADISPAFYPIFNSTSGLPYNPGSIMPGDGQEYISGKIPFDMVPQVVNPKAGFIVSSNQRQVGPAYPYWFGNTMTFSPGFRAMLEVNYLETHPLVNVYDMMTLQSKNYTDYEAALTLPYILKDLSNSSDPLVLQALKQLRGWNYEMYANSTAASIWFFTYMYLFNETFITFFYKTGILPTYIDVFNVSGMGGSFPKTSGLSSLDVDLAHIIITGDAKPFSNLSLSTLLSRAVTEAMVHLKSYPNFTWGHFYGFYFPSILGVSSLSVGPLSRGGDYNTPNDASGGGPQSNWPAGGQSWVMVVSMENVSNSYGVYPGGQSENPASNLYSNYVSIWISGNYLPLYFIPSANQFPSSLIMDTIELW
;
A
#
# COMPACT_ATOMS: atom_id res chain seq x y z
N VAL A 1 -1.43 86.50 40.98
CA VAL A 1 -2.48 85.49 40.98
C VAL A 1 -2.50 84.63 39.66
N VAL A 2 -1.70 85.02 38.63
CA VAL A 2 -1.78 84.36 37.32
C VAL A 2 -0.68 83.28 37.12
N HIS A 3 0.30 83.11 38.04
CA HIS A 3 1.43 82.23 37.88
C HIS A 3 1.38 80.91 38.65
N LEU A 4 0.31 80.64 39.41
CA LEU A 4 0.21 79.38 40.21
C LEU A 4 -0.65 78.24 39.62
N PHE A 5 -1.37 78.45 38.52
CA PHE A 5 -2.25 77.43 37.93
C PHE A 5 -1.74 76.75 36.67
N ARG A 6 -0.63 77.21 36.06
CA ARG A 6 -0.11 76.58 34.81
C ARG A 6 0.61 75.24 34.99
N PRO A 7 1.34 74.92 36.03
CA PRO A 7 2.07 73.64 36.07
C PRO A 7 1.17 72.45 36.36
N GLN A 8 0.04 72.63 37.10
CA GLN A 8 -0.83 71.51 37.40
C GLN A 8 -1.69 71.04 36.23
N ILE A 9 -2.12 71.93 35.36
CA ILE A 9 -2.88 71.59 34.14
C ILE A 9 -2.00 70.88 33.13
N PHE A 10 -0.72 71.22 33.04
CA PHE A 10 0.22 70.50 32.14
C PHE A 10 0.61 69.11 32.63
N TYR A 11 0.71 68.88 33.94
CA TYR A 11 1.02 67.61 34.58
C TYR A 11 -0.18 66.64 34.50
N LEU A 12 -1.38 67.12 34.69
CA LEU A 12 -2.62 66.38 34.55
C LEU A 12 -2.85 65.93 33.05
N LYS A 13 -2.63 66.87 32.09
CA LYS A 13 -2.69 66.47 30.64
C LYS A 13 -1.62 65.48 30.22
N SER A 14 -0.42 65.59 30.77
CA SER A 14 0.65 64.61 30.45
C SER A 14 0.40 63.23 31.08
N LYS A 15 -0.08 63.20 32.34
CA LYS A 15 -0.45 61.88 32.94
C LYS A 15 -1.64 61.23 32.24
N ASN A 16 -2.68 61.96 31.88
CA ASN A 16 -3.79 61.43 31.14
C ASN A 16 -3.38 60.94 29.74
N SER A 17 -2.45 61.62 29.09
CA SER A 17 -1.95 61.17 27.78
C SER A 17 -1.09 59.89 27.85
N VAL A 18 -0.33 59.73 28.95
CA VAL A 18 0.43 58.52 29.21
C VAL A 18 -0.51 57.33 29.56
N VAL A 19 -1.50 57.57 30.42
CA VAL A 19 -2.51 56.56 30.73
C VAL A 19 -3.31 56.13 29.53
N LEU A 20 -3.70 57.04 28.66
CA LEU A 20 -4.36 56.74 27.38
C LEU A 20 -3.46 55.94 26.42
N ARG A 21 -2.19 56.23 26.35
CA ARG A 21 -1.23 55.46 25.53
C ARG A 21 -1.00 54.08 26.09
N ILE A 22 -0.86 53.92 27.40
CA ILE A 22 -0.73 52.60 28.07
C ILE A 22 -2.02 51.82 27.84
N ALA A 23 -3.19 52.42 28.05
CA ALA A 23 -4.46 51.76 27.80
C ALA A 23 -4.60 51.33 26.33
N GLY A 24 -4.17 52.17 25.37
CA GLY A 24 -4.16 51.82 23.93
C GLY A 24 -3.23 50.67 23.60
N VAL A 25 -2.03 50.64 24.21
CA VAL A 25 -1.07 49.53 24.02
C VAL A 25 -1.62 48.23 24.64
N VAL A 26 -2.14 48.29 25.85
CA VAL A 26 -2.76 47.12 26.53
C VAL A 26 -3.94 46.57 25.73
N THR A 27 -4.84 47.46 25.26
CA THR A 27 -5.97 47.04 24.42
C THR A 27 -5.49 46.44 23.10
N GLY A 28 -4.46 47.03 22.46
CA GLY A 28 -3.89 46.48 21.24
C GLY A 28 -3.25 45.13 21.43
N VAL A 29 -2.47 44.94 22.48
CA VAL A 29 -1.87 43.64 22.84
C VAL A 29 -2.96 42.60 23.16
N THR A 30 -3.96 43.00 23.94
CA THR A 30 -5.08 42.10 24.28
C THR A 30 -5.85 41.69 23.00
N LEU A 31 -6.09 42.62 22.08
CA LEU A 31 -6.76 42.34 20.82
C LEU A 31 -5.93 41.36 19.96
N VAL A 32 -4.62 41.55 19.88
CA VAL A 32 -3.72 40.63 19.16
C VAL A 32 -3.72 39.25 19.81
N ILE A 33 -3.66 39.17 21.15
CA ILE A 33 -3.74 37.89 21.87
C ILE A 33 -5.10 37.20 21.59
N VAL A 34 -6.19 37.94 21.63
CA VAL A 34 -7.53 37.43 21.34
C VAL A 34 -7.62 36.96 19.89
N LEU A 35 -7.07 37.69 18.94
CA LEU A 35 -7.04 37.29 17.53
C LEU A 35 -6.19 36.03 17.30
N ILE A 36 -5.07 35.89 18.01
CA ILE A 36 -4.25 34.68 17.96
C ILE A 36 -5.03 33.50 18.58
N LEU A 37 -5.60 33.69 19.76
CA LEU A 37 -6.39 32.64 20.43
C LEU A 37 -7.62 32.24 19.62
N VAL A 38 -8.30 33.18 18.98
CA VAL A 38 -9.44 32.87 18.09
C VAL A 38 -8.96 32.13 16.85
N GLY A 39 -7.81 32.50 16.29
CA GLY A 39 -7.21 31.78 15.15
C GLY A 39 -6.87 30.32 15.50
N GLU A 40 -6.23 30.09 16.64
CA GLU A 40 -5.87 28.78 17.15
C GLU A 40 -7.10 27.92 17.54
N LEU A 41 -8.14 28.54 18.07
CA LEU A 41 -9.36 27.86 18.50
C LEU A 41 -10.38 27.64 17.36
N THR A 42 -10.24 28.32 16.23
CA THR A 42 -11.21 28.19 15.12
C THR A 42 -11.38 26.77 14.62
N PRO A 43 -10.32 25.96 14.38
CA PRO A 43 -10.48 24.55 14.01
C PRO A 43 -11.22 23.74 15.08
N LEU A 44 -10.90 23.97 16.35
CA LEU A 44 -11.56 23.28 17.46
C LEU A 44 -13.05 23.63 17.56
N LEU A 45 -13.42 24.91 17.33
CA LEU A 45 -14.81 25.34 17.32
C LEU A 45 -15.60 24.72 16.16
N VAL A 46 -14.96 24.49 15.02
CA VAL A 46 -15.57 23.76 13.87
C VAL A 46 -15.83 22.31 14.24
N ILE A 47 -14.85 21.64 14.83
CA ILE A 47 -14.94 20.23 15.24
C ILE A 47 -16.02 20.03 16.31
N LEU A 48 -16.05 20.90 17.32
CA LEU A 48 -16.97 20.80 18.47
C LEU A 48 -18.34 21.45 18.25
N ASN A 49 -18.66 21.95 17.06
CA ASN A 49 -19.94 22.59 16.79
C ASN A 49 -21.10 21.58 16.93
N PRO A 50 -22.06 21.77 17.83
CA PRO A 50 -23.12 20.80 18.08
C PRO A 50 -24.14 20.66 16.93
N GLN A 51 -24.15 21.59 15.97
CA GLN A 51 -25.08 21.55 14.84
C GLN A 51 -24.52 20.86 13.61
N ASN A 52 -23.20 20.91 13.41
CA ASN A 52 -22.55 20.37 12.21
C ASN A 52 -21.07 20.00 12.45
N GLY A 53 -20.68 19.77 13.69
CA GLY A 53 -19.37 19.25 14.08
C GLY A 53 -19.37 17.72 14.16
N VAL A 54 -18.28 17.19 14.73
CA VAL A 54 -18.00 15.75 14.78
C VAL A 54 -19.08 14.91 15.48
N GLU A 55 -19.75 15.45 16.48
CA GLU A 55 -20.81 14.75 17.23
C GLU A 55 -22.12 14.60 16.46
N ARG A 56 -22.33 15.36 15.40
CA ARG A 56 -23.65 15.45 14.73
C ARG A 56 -24.07 14.14 14.04
N ASN A 57 -23.13 13.40 13.50
CA ASN A 57 -23.36 12.12 12.82
C ASN A 57 -22.52 10.96 13.37
N ALA A 58 -22.13 11.08 14.66
CA ALA A 58 -21.29 10.12 15.35
C ALA A 58 -22.07 8.89 15.68
N GLN A 59 -22.68 8.13 15.21
CA GLN A 59 -23.40 6.85 15.39
C GLN A 59 -23.26 6.21 16.79
N ASN A 60 -23.13 7.03 17.84
CA ASN A 60 -23.02 6.57 19.22
C ASN A 60 -24.38 6.28 19.87
N LEU A 61 -25.46 6.75 19.25
CA LEU A 61 -26.81 6.47 19.64
C LEU A 61 -27.46 5.53 18.64
N VAL A 62 -27.93 4.39 19.09
CA VAL A 62 -28.71 3.47 18.26
C VAL A 62 -30.02 4.15 17.92
N ILE A 63 -30.15 4.66 16.71
CA ILE A 63 -31.44 5.11 16.16
C ILE A 63 -31.99 3.91 15.41
N SER A 64 -32.77 3.08 16.06
CA SER A 64 -33.37 1.91 15.42
C SER A 64 -34.37 2.32 14.32
N ASN A 65 -34.33 1.61 13.20
CA ASN A 65 -35.25 1.73 12.07
C ASN A 65 -35.17 3.08 11.33
N GLN A 66 -33.97 3.41 10.86
CA GLN A 66 -33.78 4.56 9.96
C GLN A 66 -34.45 4.30 8.61
N SER A 67 -35.00 5.37 8.00
CA SER A 67 -35.62 5.27 6.68
C SER A 67 -35.22 6.46 5.82
N TYR A 68 -34.84 6.19 4.57
CA TYR A 68 -34.42 7.21 3.61
C TYR A 68 -35.17 7.04 2.29
N SER A 69 -35.62 8.16 1.72
CA SER A 69 -36.19 8.19 0.38
C SER A 69 -35.10 8.51 -0.64
N LEU A 70 -34.85 7.58 -1.55
CA LEU A 70 -33.85 7.69 -2.62
C LEU A 70 -34.56 7.70 -3.98
N PRO A 71 -34.57 8.82 -4.69
CA PRO A 71 -35.38 8.98 -5.89
C PRO A 71 -35.07 8.00 -7.04
N GLY A 72 -33.91 7.37 -6.99
CA GLY A 72 -33.44 6.44 -8.02
C GLY A 72 -33.80 4.98 -7.80
N LEU A 73 -34.25 4.58 -6.61
CA LEU A 73 -34.59 3.17 -6.34
C LEU A 73 -35.82 2.73 -7.13
N LEU A 74 -35.75 1.52 -7.65
CA LEU A 74 -36.85 0.83 -8.35
C LEU A 74 -37.66 0.01 -7.34
N HIS A 75 -36.98 -0.55 -6.33
CA HIS A 75 -37.59 -1.39 -5.30
C HIS A 75 -37.04 -1.00 -3.92
N LYS A 76 -37.75 -1.42 -2.88
CA LYS A 76 -37.29 -1.24 -1.50
C LYS A 76 -36.02 -2.08 -1.24
N VAL A 77 -35.01 -1.44 -0.63
CA VAL A 77 -33.79 -2.12 -0.16
C VAL A 77 -33.77 -2.12 1.37
N THR A 78 -33.47 -3.29 1.95
CA THR A 78 -33.27 -3.43 3.40
C THR A 78 -31.76 -3.54 3.67
N VAL A 79 -31.24 -2.68 4.53
CA VAL A 79 -29.84 -2.70 4.98
C VAL A 79 -29.83 -3.00 6.47
N ILE A 80 -29.08 -4.04 6.87
CA ILE A 80 -28.87 -4.39 8.27
C ILE A 80 -27.44 -4.01 8.64
N GLN A 81 -27.26 -3.23 9.70
CA GLN A 81 -25.98 -3.04 10.34
C GLN A 81 -25.84 -4.02 11.49
N ASP A 82 -24.82 -4.86 11.46
CA ASP A 82 -24.57 -5.87 12.48
C ASP A 82 -23.90 -5.26 13.73
N VAL A 83 -23.76 -6.09 14.79
CA VAL A 83 -23.12 -5.69 16.05
C VAL A 83 -21.65 -5.30 15.95
N ASN A 84 -20.99 -5.66 14.87
CA ASN A 84 -19.63 -5.22 14.54
C ASN A 84 -19.62 -3.89 13.79
N GLY A 85 -20.77 -3.44 13.28
CA GLY A 85 -20.93 -2.23 12.47
C GLY A 85 -20.91 -2.50 10.96
N VAL A 86 -20.83 -3.76 10.53
CA VAL A 86 -20.79 -4.15 9.11
C VAL A 86 -22.18 -4.02 8.49
N TYR A 87 -22.24 -3.56 7.24
CA TYR A 87 -23.49 -3.39 6.52
C TYR A 87 -23.78 -4.57 5.61
N HIS A 88 -24.98 -5.13 5.71
CA HIS A 88 -25.53 -6.19 4.87
C HIS A 88 -26.66 -5.59 4.06
N ILE A 89 -26.48 -5.49 2.74
CA ILE A 89 -27.41 -4.83 1.81
C ILE A 89 -28.19 -5.89 1.04
N TYR A 90 -29.52 -5.88 1.18
CA TYR A 90 -30.44 -6.83 0.53
C TYR A 90 -31.30 -6.08 -0.46
N ALA A 91 -31.06 -6.31 -1.76
CA ALA A 91 -31.76 -5.68 -2.86
C ALA A 91 -32.50 -6.71 -3.72
N TYR A 92 -33.30 -6.21 -4.66
CA TYR A 92 -34.05 -7.03 -5.60
C TYR A 92 -33.33 -7.20 -6.94
N ASP A 93 -32.46 -6.28 -7.29
CA ASP A 93 -31.67 -6.27 -8.52
C ASP A 93 -30.35 -5.51 -8.34
N ASP A 94 -29.44 -5.67 -9.33
CA ASP A 94 -28.10 -5.09 -9.35
C ASP A 94 -28.13 -3.55 -9.23
N HIS A 95 -29.07 -2.88 -9.93
CA HIS A 95 -29.18 -1.44 -9.90
C HIS A 95 -29.42 -0.93 -8.48
N ASP A 96 -30.44 -1.44 -7.80
CA ASP A 96 -30.80 -1.03 -6.44
C ASP A 96 -29.72 -1.44 -5.43
N LEU A 97 -29.02 -2.57 -5.66
CA LEU A 97 -27.91 -3.01 -4.83
C LEU A 97 -26.75 -2.00 -4.85
N PHE A 98 -26.30 -1.60 -6.04
CA PHE A 98 -25.18 -0.67 -6.17
C PHE A 98 -25.58 0.76 -5.80
N LEU A 99 -26.80 1.19 -6.04
CA LEU A 99 -27.30 2.47 -5.57
C LEU A 99 -27.30 2.53 -4.04
N ALA A 100 -27.79 1.49 -3.38
CA ALA A 100 -27.78 1.41 -1.91
C ALA A 100 -26.35 1.37 -1.36
N LEU A 101 -25.42 0.64 -2.01
CA LEU A 101 -24.01 0.63 -1.62
C LEU A 101 -23.39 2.02 -1.68
N GLY A 102 -23.63 2.76 -2.78
CA GLY A 102 -23.13 4.13 -2.93
C GLY A 102 -23.63 5.05 -1.82
N PHE A 103 -24.91 4.97 -1.48
CA PHE A 103 -25.51 5.74 -0.39
C PHE A 103 -24.90 5.39 0.99
N ILE A 104 -24.75 4.10 1.29
CA ILE A 104 -24.22 3.62 2.58
C ILE A 104 -22.73 3.93 2.72
N GLN A 105 -21.93 3.77 1.66
CA GLN A 105 -20.52 4.17 1.70
C GLN A 105 -20.36 5.67 1.92
N ALA A 106 -21.07 6.49 1.16
CA ALA A 106 -21.04 7.94 1.34
C ALA A 106 -21.50 8.37 2.74
N LYS A 107 -22.50 7.69 3.32
CA LYS A 107 -22.95 7.94 4.70
C LYS A 107 -21.83 7.75 5.72
N ASN A 108 -20.89 6.87 5.47
CA ASN A 108 -19.82 6.50 6.41
C ASN A 108 -18.44 7.04 6.06
N ARG A 109 -18.17 7.32 4.76
CA ARG A 109 -16.81 7.54 4.23
C ARG A 109 -16.72 8.64 3.16
N LEU A 110 -17.68 9.58 3.08
CA LEU A 110 -17.76 10.56 1.99
C LEU A 110 -16.48 11.40 1.84
N PHE A 111 -15.91 11.85 2.94
CA PHE A 111 -14.67 12.64 2.88
C PHE A 111 -13.51 11.82 2.34
N GLN A 112 -13.35 10.60 2.83
CA GLN A 112 -12.30 9.67 2.35
C GLN A 112 -12.49 9.34 0.86
N MET A 113 -13.72 9.10 0.41
CA MET A 113 -14.05 8.84 -0.99
C MET A 113 -13.61 9.99 -1.89
N GLU A 114 -13.99 11.23 -1.55
CA GLU A 114 -13.63 12.39 -2.35
C GLU A 114 -12.13 12.71 -2.30
N LEU A 115 -11.48 12.48 -1.15
CA LEU A 115 -10.03 12.62 -1.03
C LEU A 115 -9.30 11.65 -1.97
N PHE A 116 -9.70 10.39 -2.01
CA PHE A 116 -9.10 9.37 -2.87
C PHE A 116 -9.36 9.67 -4.35
N ALA A 117 -10.58 10.06 -4.72
CA ALA A 117 -10.90 10.44 -6.10
C ALA A 117 -10.06 11.64 -6.56
N LEU A 118 -9.94 12.69 -5.74
CA LEU A 118 -9.10 13.85 -6.06
C LEU A 118 -7.61 13.48 -6.15
N THR A 119 -7.17 12.51 -5.37
CA THR A 119 -5.81 12.00 -5.44
C THR A 119 -5.55 11.30 -6.77
N GLY A 120 -6.40 10.35 -7.17
CA GLY A 120 -6.30 9.65 -8.46
C GLY A 120 -6.47 10.57 -9.66
N LEU A 121 -7.28 11.63 -9.51
CA LEU A 121 -7.46 12.66 -10.56
C LEU A 121 -6.37 13.74 -10.57
N GLY A 122 -5.35 13.68 -9.70
CA GLY A 122 -4.31 14.72 -9.64
C GLY A 122 -4.87 16.12 -9.36
N ASN A 123 -5.86 16.21 -8.46
CA ASN A 123 -6.55 17.44 -8.07
C ASN A 123 -6.57 17.64 -6.55
N LEU A 124 -5.65 17.01 -5.84
CA LEU A 124 -5.58 16.99 -4.38
C LEU A 124 -5.43 18.40 -3.78
N SER A 125 -4.73 19.30 -4.47
CA SER A 125 -4.55 20.69 -4.05
C SER A 125 -5.86 21.47 -3.96
N GLN A 126 -6.93 21.07 -4.65
CA GLN A 126 -8.24 21.70 -4.53
C GLN A 126 -8.85 21.53 -3.13
N MET A 127 -8.57 20.40 -2.47
CA MET A 127 -9.07 20.09 -1.14
C MET A 127 -8.07 20.46 -0.03
N LEU A 128 -6.80 20.13 -0.21
CA LEU A 128 -5.77 20.24 0.83
C LEU A 128 -4.84 21.46 0.66
N GLY A 129 -5.03 22.25 -0.40
CA GLY A 129 -4.29 23.50 -0.63
C GLY A 129 -3.03 23.34 -1.50
N SER A 130 -2.41 24.48 -1.80
CA SER A 130 -1.35 24.62 -2.82
C SER A 130 -0.05 23.87 -2.53
N SER A 131 0.16 23.39 -1.31
CA SER A 131 1.30 22.52 -0.97
C SER A 131 1.31 21.20 -1.78
N TYR A 132 0.16 20.79 -2.30
CA TYR A 132 0.00 19.57 -3.11
C TYR A 132 0.05 19.82 -4.62
N ASN A 133 0.31 21.05 -5.07
CA ASN A 133 0.43 21.35 -6.52
C ASN A 133 1.53 20.54 -7.21
N GLY A 134 2.60 20.18 -6.51
CA GLY A 134 3.67 19.32 -7.03
C GLY A 134 3.16 17.92 -7.36
N TYR A 135 2.39 17.35 -6.44
CA TYR A 135 1.72 16.06 -6.61
C TYR A 135 0.74 16.08 -7.79
N ASP A 136 -0.16 17.07 -7.82
CA ASP A 136 -1.14 17.20 -8.92
C ASP A 136 -0.46 17.33 -10.29
N LYS A 137 0.64 18.12 -10.36
CA LYS A 137 1.44 18.24 -11.57
C LYS A 137 2.05 16.90 -11.98
N PHE A 138 2.64 16.16 -11.05
CA PHE A 138 3.28 14.89 -11.34
C PHE A 138 2.26 13.86 -11.88
N TRP A 139 1.12 13.69 -11.22
CA TRP A 139 0.07 12.76 -11.67
C TRP A 139 -0.56 13.17 -13.00
N SER A 140 -0.73 14.45 -13.21
CA SER A 140 -1.15 14.96 -14.52
C SER A 140 -0.10 14.67 -15.61
N MET A 141 1.18 14.75 -15.27
CA MET A 141 2.27 14.41 -16.19
C MET A 141 2.33 12.91 -16.51
N VAL A 142 2.17 12.06 -15.51
CA VAL A 142 2.10 10.59 -15.65
C VAL A 142 0.90 10.16 -16.50
N GLY A 143 -0.21 10.90 -16.44
CA GLY A 143 -1.40 10.67 -17.27
C GLY A 143 -2.54 9.93 -16.57
N ALA A 144 -2.43 9.58 -15.28
CA ALA A 144 -3.46 8.87 -14.54
C ALA A 144 -4.86 9.51 -14.64
N PRO A 145 -5.03 10.86 -14.51
CA PRO A 145 -6.33 11.48 -14.71
C PRO A 145 -6.90 11.30 -16.11
N LEU A 146 -6.04 11.33 -17.13
CA LEU A 146 -6.44 11.12 -18.51
C LEU A 146 -6.91 9.67 -18.72
N THR A 147 -6.22 8.71 -18.11
CA THR A 147 -6.56 7.28 -18.18
C THR A 147 -7.94 7.04 -17.55
N ALA A 148 -8.21 7.50 -16.34
CA ALA A 148 -9.51 7.36 -15.68
C ALA A 148 -10.66 7.88 -16.55
N HIS A 149 -10.51 9.05 -17.15
CA HIS A 149 -11.50 9.59 -18.08
C HIS A 149 -11.65 8.75 -19.35
N THR A 150 -10.55 8.32 -19.94
CA THR A 150 -10.54 7.56 -21.20
C THR A 150 -11.15 6.18 -21.00
N ASP A 151 -10.86 5.52 -19.89
CA ASP A 151 -11.37 4.18 -19.60
C ASP A 151 -12.86 4.19 -19.38
N TRP A 152 -13.39 5.15 -18.61
CA TRP A 152 -14.83 5.32 -18.54
C TRP A 152 -15.46 5.55 -19.89
N GLN A 153 -14.90 6.42 -20.74
CA GLN A 153 -15.43 6.68 -22.08
C GLN A 153 -15.44 5.42 -22.96
N ARG A 154 -14.40 4.59 -22.86
CA ARG A 154 -14.31 3.32 -23.62
C ARG A 154 -15.31 2.29 -23.10
N VAL A 155 -15.44 2.13 -21.80
CA VAL A 155 -16.45 1.24 -21.19
C VAL A 155 -17.84 1.66 -21.66
N LEU A 156 -18.19 2.94 -21.56
CA LEU A 156 -19.47 3.47 -21.98
C LEU A 156 -19.74 3.25 -23.49
N ALA A 157 -18.74 3.48 -24.34
CA ALA A 157 -18.85 3.30 -25.79
C ALA A 157 -19.02 1.83 -26.19
N ASN A 158 -18.49 0.90 -25.41
CA ASN A 158 -18.53 -0.52 -25.68
C ASN A 158 -19.68 -1.26 -24.99
N ALA A 159 -20.35 -0.67 -24.03
CA ALA A 159 -21.37 -1.29 -23.18
C ALA A 159 -22.46 -2.07 -23.96
N THR A 160 -22.87 -1.57 -25.12
CA THR A 160 -23.87 -2.26 -25.99
C THR A 160 -23.34 -3.51 -26.68
N LYS A 161 -22.02 -3.74 -26.71
CA LYS A 161 -21.34 -4.83 -27.44
C LYS A 161 -20.59 -5.78 -26.54
N ASN A 162 -20.18 -5.32 -25.39
CA ASN A 162 -19.37 -6.05 -24.40
C ASN A 162 -20.16 -6.22 -23.09
N PRO A 163 -20.53 -7.43 -22.69
CA PRO A 163 -21.28 -7.68 -21.47
C PRO A 163 -20.55 -7.18 -20.21
N LEU A 164 -19.22 -7.28 -20.15
CA LEU A 164 -18.41 -6.79 -19.03
C LEU A 164 -18.53 -5.27 -18.88
N ASP A 165 -18.42 -4.54 -20.00
CA ASP A 165 -18.52 -3.08 -19.98
C ASP A 165 -19.96 -2.63 -19.64
N ASN A 166 -20.99 -3.37 -20.12
CA ASN A 166 -22.37 -3.10 -19.74
C ASN A 166 -22.61 -3.27 -18.23
N LEU A 167 -22.08 -4.34 -17.66
CA LEU A 167 -22.15 -4.60 -16.21
C LEU A 167 -21.51 -3.45 -15.41
N THR A 168 -20.34 -3.01 -15.85
CA THR A 168 -19.61 -1.89 -15.25
C THR A 168 -20.41 -0.58 -15.32
N VAL A 169 -21.05 -0.29 -16.47
CA VAL A 169 -21.90 0.92 -16.61
C VAL A 169 -23.06 0.87 -15.62
N VAL A 170 -23.82 -0.23 -15.56
CA VAL A 170 -24.96 -0.38 -14.64
C VAL A 170 -24.52 -0.17 -13.19
N ALA A 171 -23.44 -0.82 -12.76
CA ALA A 171 -22.96 -0.71 -11.40
C ALA A 171 -22.50 0.72 -11.05
N LEU A 172 -21.71 1.34 -11.92
CA LEU A 172 -21.11 2.66 -11.63
C LEU A 172 -22.11 3.81 -11.73
N GLU A 173 -23.06 3.76 -12.66
CA GLU A 173 -24.11 4.79 -12.74
C GLU A 173 -25.01 4.73 -11.51
N ALA A 174 -25.48 3.54 -11.12
CA ALA A 174 -26.30 3.35 -9.93
C ALA A 174 -25.56 3.74 -8.64
N TYR A 175 -24.31 3.31 -8.49
CA TYR A 175 -23.46 3.66 -7.37
C TYR A 175 -23.27 5.19 -7.27
N SER A 176 -22.92 5.83 -8.38
CA SER A 176 -22.74 7.30 -8.43
C SER A 176 -24.03 8.04 -8.01
N GLN A 177 -25.19 7.56 -8.42
CA GLN A 177 -26.46 8.11 -8.01
C GLN A 177 -26.66 7.98 -6.51
N GLY A 178 -26.39 6.81 -5.91
CA GLY A 178 -26.50 6.60 -4.47
C GLY A 178 -25.60 7.53 -3.66
N VAL A 179 -24.34 7.73 -4.09
CA VAL A 179 -23.42 8.69 -3.48
C VAL A 179 -24.01 10.11 -3.52
N ASN A 180 -24.54 10.54 -4.67
CA ASN A 180 -25.12 11.86 -4.85
C ASN A 180 -26.39 12.06 -4.04
N ASP A 181 -27.21 11.04 -3.88
CA ASP A 181 -28.40 11.06 -3.04
C ASP A 181 -28.03 11.29 -1.57
N TYR A 182 -26.95 10.63 -1.09
CA TYR A 182 -26.44 10.92 0.25
C TYR A 182 -25.89 12.35 0.37
N ILE A 183 -25.11 12.83 -0.60
CA ILE A 183 -24.58 14.20 -0.61
C ILE A 183 -25.75 15.21 -0.51
N ALA A 184 -26.81 15.01 -1.31
CA ALA A 184 -27.99 15.87 -1.28
C ALA A 184 -28.71 15.79 0.07
N TYR A 185 -28.87 14.60 0.64
CA TYR A 185 -29.44 14.40 1.98
C TYR A 185 -28.59 15.10 3.04
N ALA A 186 -27.29 14.86 3.07
CA ALA A 186 -26.36 15.38 4.08
C ALA A 186 -26.29 16.92 4.05
N LYS A 187 -26.34 17.53 2.87
CA LYS A 187 -26.44 18.99 2.70
C LYS A 187 -27.74 19.54 3.31
N ARG A 188 -28.88 18.88 3.05
CA ARG A 188 -30.21 19.31 3.58
C ARG A 188 -30.28 19.15 5.09
N GLN A 189 -29.72 18.09 5.65
CA GLN A 189 -29.80 17.75 7.09
C GLN A 189 -28.61 18.32 7.89
N HIS A 190 -27.67 19.01 7.25
CA HIS A 190 -26.45 19.54 7.89
C HIS A 190 -25.60 18.46 8.58
N VAL A 191 -25.53 17.26 8.00
CA VAL A 191 -24.74 16.11 8.51
C VAL A 191 -23.56 15.75 7.63
N LEU A 192 -23.07 16.66 6.80
CA LEU A 192 -21.81 16.47 6.08
C LEU A 192 -20.67 16.21 7.07
N PRO A 193 -19.68 15.37 6.71
CA PRO A 193 -18.45 15.22 7.46
C PRO A 193 -17.84 16.58 7.83
N PHE A 194 -17.35 16.70 9.05
CA PHE A 194 -16.84 17.97 9.57
C PHE A 194 -15.60 18.47 8.82
N GLU A 195 -14.87 17.59 8.18
CA GLU A 195 -13.68 17.84 7.38
C GLU A 195 -13.97 18.83 6.25
N PHE A 196 -15.10 18.71 5.59
CA PHE A 196 -15.49 19.63 4.53
C PHE A 196 -15.57 21.07 5.02
N LYS A 197 -16.09 21.27 6.22
CA LYS A 197 -16.18 22.60 6.83
C LYS A 197 -14.83 23.07 7.34
N LEU A 198 -14.04 22.15 7.92
CA LEU A 198 -12.70 22.44 8.42
C LEU A 198 -11.77 22.92 7.30
N LEU A 199 -11.82 22.28 6.15
CA LEU A 199 -11.01 22.60 4.97
C LEU A 199 -11.63 23.70 4.10
N GLY A 200 -12.87 24.11 4.35
CA GLY A 200 -13.59 25.05 3.48
C GLY A 200 -13.94 24.48 2.12
N PHE A 201 -13.90 23.16 1.96
CA PHE A 201 -14.19 22.44 0.72
C PHE A 201 -15.68 22.04 0.68
N LYS A 202 -16.24 21.92 -0.52
CA LYS A 202 -17.63 21.47 -0.72
C LYS A 202 -17.64 20.15 -1.46
N PRO A 203 -18.46 19.18 -1.02
CA PRO A 203 -18.57 17.92 -1.75
C PRO A 203 -18.99 18.17 -3.20
N PHE A 204 -18.30 17.49 -4.13
CA PHE A 204 -18.62 17.55 -5.55
C PHE A 204 -19.68 16.49 -5.94
N ASN A 205 -20.15 16.56 -7.17
CA ASN A 205 -21.09 15.57 -7.70
C ASN A 205 -20.29 14.37 -8.19
N TRP A 206 -20.51 13.20 -7.56
CA TRP A 206 -19.81 11.96 -7.89
C TRP A 206 -20.23 11.44 -9.27
N THR A 207 -19.29 10.96 -10.03
CA THR A 207 -19.47 10.38 -11.36
C THR A 207 -18.73 9.05 -11.48
N PRO A 208 -19.02 8.20 -12.47
CA PRO A 208 -18.24 6.99 -12.73
C PRO A 208 -16.73 7.20 -12.90
N VAL A 209 -16.33 8.38 -13.41
CA VAL A 209 -14.90 8.74 -13.53
C VAL A 209 -14.23 8.80 -12.17
N ASP A 210 -14.92 9.21 -11.11
CA ASP A 210 -14.37 9.27 -9.76
C ASP A 210 -14.08 7.86 -9.21
N SER A 211 -14.89 6.87 -9.56
CA SER A 211 -14.64 5.47 -9.25
C SER A 211 -13.48 4.88 -10.08
N PHE A 212 -13.35 5.26 -11.36
CA PHE A 212 -12.16 4.94 -12.15
C PHE A 212 -10.91 5.63 -11.60
N ALA A 213 -11.03 6.83 -11.04
CA ALA A 213 -9.90 7.48 -10.36
C ALA A 213 -9.42 6.68 -9.11
N ILE A 214 -10.33 5.98 -8.42
CA ILE A 214 -9.96 5.05 -7.34
C ILE A 214 -9.21 3.83 -7.92
N GLN A 215 -9.64 3.28 -9.06
CA GLN A 215 -8.90 2.22 -9.77
C GLN A 215 -7.49 2.69 -10.14
N GLU A 216 -7.36 3.89 -10.73
CA GLU A 216 -6.05 4.45 -11.04
C GLU A 216 -5.19 4.69 -9.79
N LEU A 217 -5.79 5.14 -8.70
CA LEU A 217 -5.09 5.30 -7.43
C LEU A 217 -4.52 3.95 -6.95
N GLU A 218 -5.27 2.86 -7.08
CA GLU A 218 -4.81 1.51 -6.76
C GLU A 218 -3.66 1.08 -7.67
N THR A 219 -3.77 1.36 -8.97
CA THR A 219 -2.71 1.10 -9.95
C THR A 219 -1.44 1.91 -9.65
N THR A 220 -1.57 3.09 -9.03
CA THR A 220 -0.41 3.91 -8.64
C THR A 220 0.38 3.35 -7.46
N LEU A 221 -0.18 2.39 -6.70
CA LEU A 221 0.55 1.61 -5.69
C LEU A 221 1.79 0.95 -6.26
N GLU A 222 1.68 0.55 -7.49
CA GLU A 222 2.68 -0.19 -8.21
C GLU A 222 3.49 0.69 -9.16
N PHE A 223 3.41 2.03 -9.03
CA PHE A 223 4.28 2.92 -9.78
C PHE A 223 5.72 2.74 -9.31
N GLY A 224 6.51 1.99 -10.11
CA GLY A 224 7.88 1.61 -9.79
C GLY A 224 8.90 2.64 -10.28
N ASP A 225 9.79 3.04 -9.40
CA ASP A 225 10.97 3.85 -9.70
C ASP A 225 12.28 3.03 -9.70
N ASP A 226 12.18 1.71 -9.52
CA ASP A 226 13.32 0.80 -9.38
C ASP A 226 14.28 0.84 -10.56
N ALA A 227 13.76 0.97 -11.78
CA ALA A 227 14.59 1.07 -12.97
C ALA A 227 15.45 2.36 -12.98
N LEU A 228 14.96 3.47 -12.41
CA LEU A 228 15.72 4.70 -12.23
C LEU A 228 16.78 4.54 -11.13
N LYS A 229 16.41 3.92 -10.01
CA LYS A 229 17.34 3.59 -8.93
C LYS A 229 18.46 2.68 -9.41
N PHE A 230 18.11 1.61 -10.14
CA PHE A 230 19.08 0.72 -10.77
C PHE A 230 20.01 1.49 -11.72
N ALA A 231 19.46 2.36 -12.58
CA ALA A 231 20.24 3.15 -13.53
C ALA A 231 21.25 4.08 -12.83
N LEU A 232 20.87 4.69 -11.69
CA LEU A 232 21.76 5.53 -10.90
C LEU A 232 22.87 4.72 -10.23
N LEU A 233 22.57 3.55 -9.70
CA LEU A 233 23.57 2.63 -9.17
C LEU A 233 24.53 2.17 -10.29
N TYR A 234 23.99 1.80 -11.45
CA TYR A 234 24.78 1.37 -12.60
C TYR A 234 25.66 2.47 -13.18
N HIS A 235 25.21 3.72 -13.14
CA HIS A 235 26.03 4.88 -13.55
C HIS A 235 27.33 4.99 -12.75
N VAL A 236 27.31 4.65 -11.46
CA VAL A 236 28.48 4.75 -10.56
C VAL A 236 29.30 3.46 -10.56
N LEU A 237 28.65 2.29 -10.49
CA LEU A 237 29.29 1.00 -10.28
C LEU A 237 29.55 0.21 -11.57
N GLY A 238 28.86 0.54 -12.67
CA GLY A 238 28.91 -0.30 -13.85
C GLY A 238 28.43 -1.73 -13.55
N ASN A 239 29.17 -2.72 -14.04
CA ASN A 239 28.81 -4.13 -13.86
C ASN A 239 28.85 -4.62 -12.40
N GLU A 240 29.50 -3.91 -11.47
CA GLU A 240 29.45 -4.26 -10.05
C GLU A 240 28.05 -4.15 -9.46
N THR A 241 27.13 -3.43 -10.11
CA THR A 241 25.70 -3.36 -9.73
C THR A 241 25.06 -4.73 -9.72
N TYR A 242 25.44 -5.66 -10.60
CA TYR A 242 24.89 -7.02 -10.62
C TYR A 242 25.26 -7.87 -9.40
N ALA A 243 26.31 -7.48 -8.69
CA ALA A 243 26.62 -8.11 -7.40
C ALA A 243 25.71 -7.63 -6.26
N LEU A 244 25.22 -6.37 -6.34
CA LEU A 244 24.23 -5.83 -5.39
C LEU A 244 22.80 -6.24 -5.74
N ILE A 245 22.51 -6.44 -7.01
CA ILE A 245 21.17 -6.71 -7.54
C ILE A 245 21.25 -7.89 -8.50
N PRO A 246 21.41 -9.12 -8.00
CA PRO A 246 21.43 -10.31 -8.86
C PRO A 246 20.05 -10.55 -9.49
N THR A 247 20.00 -11.20 -10.63
CA THR A 247 18.75 -11.56 -11.31
C THR A 247 17.91 -12.53 -10.51
N PHE A 248 18.56 -13.43 -9.74
CA PHE A 248 17.89 -14.45 -8.94
C PHE A 248 18.43 -14.46 -7.52
N SER A 249 17.54 -14.65 -6.56
CA SER A 249 17.91 -14.80 -5.15
C SER A 249 18.75 -16.06 -4.92
N PRO A 250 19.88 -15.98 -4.20
CA PRO A 250 20.69 -17.15 -3.89
C PRO A 250 20.09 -18.04 -2.78
N ILE A 251 19.08 -17.59 -2.05
CA ILE A 251 18.47 -18.30 -0.92
C ILE A 251 17.01 -18.71 -1.16
N GLN A 252 16.28 -18.03 -2.02
CA GLN A 252 14.89 -18.39 -2.32
C GLN A 252 14.82 -19.71 -3.11
N SER A 253 14.03 -20.67 -2.62
CA SER A 253 13.88 -22.00 -3.25
C SER A 253 12.44 -22.36 -3.63
N TYR A 254 11.45 -21.62 -3.15
CA TYR A 254 10.04 -21.91 -3.39
C TYR A 254 9.49 -21.05 -4.53
N TYR A 255 9.07 -21.70 -5.60
CA TYR A 255 8.48 -21.10 -6.80
C TYR A 255 7.19 -21.85 -7.14
N TYR A 256 6.06 -21.36 -6.63
CA TYR A 256 4.80 -22.10 -6.70
C TYR A 256 4.27 -22.26 -8.14
N ALA A 257 4.54 -21.31 -9.03
CA ALA A 257 4.13 -21.37 -10.43
C ALA A 257 5.07 -22.18 -11.33
N GLY A 258 6.03 -22.90 -10.75
CA GLY A 258 6.88 -23.82 -11.48
C GLY A 258 8.16 -23.19 -12.09
N PHE A 259 8.64 -23.73 -13.22
CA PHE A 259 9.84 -23.30 -13.91
C PHE A 259 11.12 -23.43 -13.07
N GLN A 260 11.22 -24.50 -12.29
CA GLN A 260 12.42 -24.86 -11.54
C GLN A 260 13.55 -25.24 -12.49
N GLY A 261 14.79 -25.15 -12.05
CA GLY A 261 15.97 -25.61 -12.80
C GLY A 261 16.98 -24.51 -13.09
N ALA A 262 17.85 -24.76 -14.07
CA ALA A 262 18.89 -23.81 -14.45
C ALA A 262 18.29 -22.51 -15.02
N PRO A 263 18.91 -21.36 -14.77
CA PRO A 263 18.45 -20.08 -15.31
C PRO A 263 18.32 -20.10 -16.84
N ASN A 264 17.27 -19.49 -17.35
CA ASN A 264 17.10 -19.26 -18.76
C ASN A 264 18.22 -18.34 -19.28
N ALA A 265 19.07 -18.86 -20.15
CA ALA A 265 20.26 -18.15 -20.60
C ALA A 265 19.96 -16.87 -21.41
N TYR A 266 18.82 -16.80 -22.08
CA TYR A 266 18.40 -15.58 -22.78
C TYR A 266 17.99 -14.50 -21.78
N VAL A 267 17.15 -14.83 -20.81
CA VAL A 267 16.70 -13.92 -19.76
C VAL A 267 17.87 -13.41 -18.94
N LEU A 268 18.78 -14.28 -18.54
CA LEU A 268 19.97 -13.89 -17.75
C LEU A 268 20.84 -12.90 -18.53
N ARG A 269 21.16 -13.20 -19.81
CA ARG A 269 21.96 -12.28 -20.65
C ARG A 269 21.27 -10.94 -20.86
N MET A 270 19.94 -10.89 -21.02
CA MET A 270 19.17 -9.66 -21.12
C MET A 270 19.23 -8.85 -19.84
N SER A 271 19.09 -9.49 -18.68
CA SER A 271 19.17 -8.84 -17.36
C SER A 271 20.55 -8.20 -17.09
N GLU A 272 21.60 -8.74 -17.69
CA GLU A 272 22.99 -8.23 -17.57
C GLU A 272 23.40 -7.34 -18.76
N HIS A 273 22.49 -7.03 -19.67
CA HIS A 273 22.73 -6.17 -20.84
C HIS A 273 22.14 -4.76 -20.60
N THR A 274 22.80 -3.96 -19.76
CA THR A 274 22.30 -2.63 -19.39
C THR A 274 22.76 -1.56 -20.37
N TYR A 275 21.82 -0.68 -20.77
CA TYR A 275 22.11 0.50 -21.59
C TYR A 275 23.01 1.49 -20.84
N PRO A 276 24.04 2.08 -21.48
CA PRO A 276 24.95 2.99 -20.80
C PRO A 276 24.27 4.25 -20.27
N VAL A 277 24.39 4.50 -18.98
CA VAL A 277 23.82 5.68 -18.29
C VAL A 277 24.91 6.75 -18.16
N ASN A 278 24.85 7.77 -18.99
CA ASN A 278 25.74 8.93 -18.90
C ASN A 278 25.27 9.96 -17.83
N SER A 279 26.11 10.95 -17.52
CA SER A 279 25.81 11.94 -16.49
C SER A 279 24.54 12.77 -16.77
N THR A 280 24.20 13.03 -18.04
CA THR A 280 22.97 13.73 -18.39
C THR A 280 21.75 12.86 -18.06
N LEU A 281 21.77 11.60 -18.45
CA LEU A 281 20.67 10.67 -18.18
C LEU A 281 20.53 10.39 -16.70
N ALA A 282 21.64 10.23 -15.97
CA ALA A 282 21.63 10.11 -14.51
C ALA A 282 21.02 11.34 -13.83
N SER A 283 21.31 12.56 -14.32
CA SER A 283 20.71 13.78 -13.80
C SER A 283 19.19 13.85 -14.04
N LEU A 284 18.72 13.39 -15.20
CA LEU A 284 17.28 13.33 -15.51
C LEU A 284 16.57 12.30 -14.64
N ALA A 285 17.16 11.11 -14.44
CA ALA A 285 16.65 10.08 -13.55
C ALA A 285 16.51 10.59 -12.11
N HIS A 286 17.55 11.26 -11.61
CA HIS A 286 17.55 11.84 -10.27
C HIS A 286 16.49 12.96 -10.11
N GLN A 287 16.29 13.79 -11.15
CA GLN A 287 15.23 14.81 -11.13
C GLN A 287 13.85 14.16 -10.98
N VAL A 288 13.56 13.13 -11.76
CA VAL A 288 12.26 12.44 -11.71
C VAL A 288 12.03 11.79 -10.34
N LEU A 289 13.04 11.14 -9.77
CA LEU A 289 12.94 10.55 -8.43
C LEU A 289 12.61 11.59 -7.34
N LYS A 290 13.09 12.82 -7.48
CA LYS A 290 12.79 13.90 -6.53
C LYS A 290 11.39 14.53 -6.71
N GLU A 291 10.84 14.47 -7.91
CA GLU A 291 9.48 14.95 -8.17
C GLU A 291 8.42 13.93 -7.71
N TRP A 292 8.81 12.67 -7.48
CA TRP A 292 7.97 11.61 -6.95
C TRP A 292 7.97 11.66 -5.41
N ASP A 293 6.96 12.27 -4.82
CA ASP A 293 6.77 12.37 -3.37
C ASP A 293 5.29 12.18 -3.03
N PRO A 294 4.83 10.92 -2.84
CA PRO A 294 3.43 10.65 -2.52
C PRO A 294 3.07 11.22 -1.15
N PRO A 295 1.85 11.78 -0.98
CA PRO A 295 1.40 12.28 0.31
C PRO A 295 1.42 11.20 1.39
N PRO A 296 2.00 11.46 2.58
CA PRO A 296 2.23 10.44 3.61
C PRO A 296 0.95 9.88 4.26
N PHE A 297 -0.21 10.51 4.03
CA PHE A 297 -1.50 10.01 4.52
C PHE A 297 -2.16 9.01 3.57
N LEU A 298 -1.62 8.84 2.37
CA LEU A 298 -2.13 7.80 1.47
C LEU A 298 -1.77 6.43 2.03
N PRO A 299 -2.71 5.49 2.04
CA PRO A 299 -2.44 4.12 2.47
C PRO A 299 -1.37 3.41 1.64
N PHE A 300 -0.92 4.06 0.57
CA PHE A 300 -0.01 3.61 -0.45
C PHE A 300 1.30 4.42 -0.50
N ALA A 301 1.50 5.36 0.43
CA ALA A 301 2.61 6.30 0.39
C ALA A 301 3.98 5.68 0.73
N TYR A 302 4.01 4.43 1.14
CA TYR A 302 5.25 3.78 1.54
C TYR A 302 5.68 2.74 0.53
N PRO A 303 6.95 2.79 0.08
CA PRO A 303 7.48 1.87 -0.92
C PRO A 303 7.56 0.40 -0.46
N ASP A 304 7.35 0.14 0.83
CA ASP A 304 7.40 -1.20 1.41
C ASP A 304 5.98 -1.78 1.60
N THR A 305 5.13 -1.70 0.58
CA THR A 305 3.87 -2.44 0.57
C THR A 305 4.19 -3.92 0.36
N HIS A 306 3.74 -4.74 1.30
CA HIS A 306 3.87 -6.18 1.27
C HIS A 306 2.49 -6.81 1.38
N SER A 307 2.40 -8.11 1.26
CA SER A 307 1.16 -8.83 1.52
C SER A 307 1.48 -10.30 1.79
N ASN A 308 0.55 -11.00 2.44
CA ASN A 308 0.65 -12.44 2.62
C ASN A 308 -0.65 -13.08 2.16
N GLU A 309 -0.53 -14.11 1.36
CA GLU A 309 -1.64 -14.99 1.05
C GLU A 309 -1.17 -16.43 0.99
N TRP A 310 -2.01 -17.32 1.44
CA TRP A 310 -1.83 -18.73 1.20
C TRP A 310 -3.17 -19.44 1.15
N VAL A 311 -3.17 -20.56 0.46
CA VAL A 311 -4.34 -21.42 0.33
C VAL A 311 -3.95 -22.85 0.55
N VAL A 312 -4.73 -23.57 1.35
CA VAL A 312 -4.49 -24.96 1.75
C VAL A 312 -5.60 -25.85 1.22
N SER A 313 -5.25 -26.90 0.51
CA SER A 313 -6.21 -27.83 -0.08
C SER A 313 -6.88 -28.73 0.96
N GLY A 314 -8.07 -29.25 0.64
CA GLY A 314 -8.85 -30.06 1.57
C GLY A 314 -8.15 -31.31 2.10
N ASN A 315 -7.20 -31.90 1.36
CA ASN A 315 -6.44 -33.05 1.84
C ASN A 315 -5.43 -32.70 2.96
N ARG A 316 -5.26 -31.42 3.26
CA ARG A 316 -4.41 -30.89 4.31
C ARG A 316 -5.17 -30.14 5.40
N THR A 317 -6.49 -30.25 5.41
CA THR A 317 -7.35 -29.63 6.42
C THR A 317 -8.14 -30.68 7.18
N ASN A 318 -8.50 -30.39 8.42
CA ASN A 318 -9.27 -31.28 9.25
C ASN A 318 -10.70 -31.52 8.73
N THR A 319 -11.23 -30.62 7.92
CA THR A 319 -12.59 -30.68 7.37
C THR A 319 -12.65 -31.36 6.01
N GLY A 320 -11.50 -31.59 5.36
CA GLY A 320 -11.45 -32.07 3.98
C GLY A 320 -11.82 -31.01 2.94
N LYS A 321 -11.93 -29.74 3.33
CA LYS A 321 -12.25 -28.60 2.45
C LYS A 321 -11.16 -27.53 2.52
N PRO A 322 -10.90 -26.82 1.42
CA PRO A 322 -9.86 -25.78 1.41
C PRO A 322 -10.08 -24.67 2.42
N ILE A 323 -8.96 -24.05 2.82
CA ILE A 323 -8.93 -22.82 3.62
C ILE A 323 -8.09 -21.78 2.86
N LEU A 324 -8.62 -20.57 2.68
CA LEU A 324 -7.91 -19.45 2.09
C LEU A 324 -7.58 -18.42 3.18
N VAL A 325 -6.38 -17.89 3.14
CA VAL A 325 -5.88 -16.84 4.04
C VAL A 325 -5.41 -15.66 3.22
N GLY A 326 -5.87 -14.45 3.57
CA GLY A 326 -5.50 -13.21 2.91
C GLY A 326 -5.07 -12.14 3.91
N GLY A 327 -4.04 -11.39 3.57
CA GLY A 327 -3.51 -10.33 4.42
C GLY A 327 -2.73 -9.27 3.64
N PRO A 328 -3.40 -8.35 2.90
CA PRO A 328 -2.72 -7.23 2.27
C PRO A 328 -2.08 -6.35 3.35
N VAL A 329 -0.83 -5.95 3.11
CA VAL A 329 -0.05 -5.09 4.00
C VAL A 329 0.07 -3.72 3.35
N LEU A 330 -0.55 -2.74 3.98
CA LEU A 330 -0.59 -1.36 3.52
C LEU A 330 -0.32 -0.41 4.68
N SER A 331 -0.08 0.86 4.37
CA SER A 331 0.01 1.91 5.38
C SER A 331 -1.30 2.05 6.14
N PHE A 332 -1.22 2.29 7.45
CA PHE A 332 -2.41 2.50 8.27
C PHE A 332 -2.90 3.93 8.20
N SER A 333 -4.21 4.08 8.28
CA SER A 333 -4.89 5.36 8.44
C SER A 333 -6.19 5.19 9.21
N LEU A 334 -6.70 6.28 9.77
CA LEU A 334 -8.04 6.39 10.31
C LEU A 334 -8.80 7.53 9.59
N PRO A 335 -9.89 7.21 8.89
CA PRO A 335 -10.46 5.89 8.69
C PRO A 335 -9.52 4.95 7.94
N ALA A 336 -9.69 3.63 8.15
CA ALA A 336 -8.94 2.61 7.42
C ALA A 336 -9.28 2.63 5.92
N ILE A 337 -8.38 2.09 5.10
CA ILE A 337 -8.60 1.99 3.65
C ILE A 337 -9.82 1.13 3.29
N TRP A 338 -10.11 0.13 4.10
CA TRP A 338 -11.16 -0.84 3.82
C TRP A 338 -12.51 -0.44 4.43
N PHE A 339 -13.58 -0.78 3.70
CA PHE A 339 -14.96 -0.75 4.16
C PHE A 339 -15.58 -2.14 3.98
N GLN A 340 -16.06 -2.75 5.03
CA GLN A 340 -16.56 -4.13 5.05
C GLN A 340 -18.06 -4.16 4.76
N VAL A 341 -18.51 -5.08 3.89
CA VAL A 341 -19.89 -5.16 3.45
C VAL A 341 -20.27 -6.58 3.01
N GLN A 342 -21.55 -6.93 3.13
CA GLN A 342 -22.19 -8.01 2.39
C GLN A 342 -23.20 -7.44 1.39
N LEU A 343 -23.16 -7.91 0.15
CA LEU A 343 -24.05 -7.52 -0.95
C LEU A 343 -24.88 -8.73 -1.37
N VAL A 344 -26.22 -8.59 -1.34
CA VAL A 344 -27.14 -9.69 -1.62
C VAL A 344 -28.25 -9.24 -2.55
N ASP A 345 -28.34 -9.89 -3.70
CA ASP A 345 -29.46 -9.84 -4.62
C ASP A 345 -29.55 -11.18 -5.38
N PRO A 346 -30.36 -11.34 -6.45
CA PRO A 346 -30.43 -12.59 -7.21
C PRO A 346 -29.13 -12.99 -7.92
N ASN A 347 -28.23 -12.02 -8.22
CA ASN A 347 -26.97 -12.25 -8.92
C ASN A 347 -25.75 -12.27 -7.99
N TYR A 348 -25.85 -11.61 -6.85
CA TYR A 348 -24.78 -11.46 -5.88
C TYR A 348 -25.18 -12.02 -4.51
N ASP A 349 -24.28 -12.74 -3.85
CA ASP A 349 -24.30 -13.07 -2.44
C ASP A 349 -22.84 -13.12 -1.98
N VAL A 350 -22.25 -11.93 -1.77
CA VAL A 350 -20.81 -11.73 -1.61
C VAL A 350 -20.50 -10.93 -0.35
N TYR A 351 -19.48 -11.32 0.36
CA TYR A 351 -18.99 -10.68 1.57
C TYR A 351 -17.50 -10.36 1.42
N GLY A 352 -17.09 -9.18 1.88
CA GLY A 352 -15.67 -8.82 1.91
C GLY A 352 -15.43 -7.37 2.18
N VAL A 353 -14.29 -6.88 1.67
CA VAL A 353 -13.88 -5.49 1.80
C VAL A 353 -13.86 -4.81 0.45
N VAL A 354 -14.32 -3.57 0.46
CA VAL A 354 -14.34 -2.68 -0.69
C VAL A 354 -13.48 -1.45 -0.41
N LEU A 355 -12.98 -0.81 -1.46
CA LEU A 355 -12.39 0.53 -1.35
C LEU A 355 -13.51 1.58 -1.30
N PRO A 356 -13.47 2.55 -0.38
CA PRO A 356 -14.39 3.67 -0.42
C PRO A 356 -14.30 4.43 -1.74
N GLY A 357 -15.41 4.45 -2.48
CA GLY A 357 -15.49 5.03 -3.82
C GLY A 357 -15.54 4.01 -4.97
N ALA A 358 -15.40 2.71 -4.69
CA ALA A 358 -15.56 1.65 -5.67
C ALA A 358 -16.69 0.67 -5.26
N PRO A 359 -17.55 0.22 -6.20
CA PRO A 359 -18.68 -0.66 -5.91
C PRO A 359 -18.35 -2.15 -5.94
N VAL A 360 -17.09 -2.54 -5.69
CA VAL A 360 -16.62 -3.91 -5.88
C VAL A 360 -15.94 -4.47 -4.64
N VAL A 361 -16.20 -5.72 -4.33
CA VAL A 361 -15.47 -6.47 -3.29
C VAL A 361 -14.12 -6.86 -3.86
N VAL A 362 -13.07 -6.22 -3.35
CA VAL A 362 -11.68 -6.43 -3.79
C VAL A 362 -11.16 -7.76 -3.24
N ILE A 363 -11.38 -8.01 -1.95
CA ILE A 363 -10.98 -9.23 -1.24
C ILE A 363 -12.19 -9.77 -0.49
N GLY A 364 -12.53 -11.03 -0.70
CA GLY A 364 -13.72 -11.58 -0.08
C GLY A 364 -14.06 -12.99 -0.49
N PHE A 365 -15.32 -13.31 -0.34
CA PHE A 365 -15.88 -14.61 -0.71
C PHE A 365 -17.36 -14.50 -1.01
N ASN A 366 -17.84 -15.43 -1.80
CA ASN A 366 -19.26 -15.72 -1.97
C ASN A 366 -19.55 -17.14 -1.45
N ARG A 367 -20.71 -17.66 -1.73
CA ARG A 367 -21.08 -19.01 -1.29
C ARG A 367 -20.22 -20.12 -1.88
N TYR A 368 -19.57 -19.90 -3.00
CA TYR A 368 -18.92 -20.89 -3.85
C TYR A 368 -17.40 -20.78 -3.84
N ILE A 369 -16.89 -19.56 -3.81
CA ILE A 369 -15.47 -19.24 -3.93
C ILE A 369 -15.02 -18.25 -2.88
N SER A 370 -13.71 -18.21 -2.65
CA SER A 370 -13.02 -17.15 -1.92
C SER A 370 -11.78 -16.70 -2.67
N TRP A 371 -11.42 -15.41 -2.51
CA TRP A 371 -10.25 -14.82 -3.15
C TRP A 371 -9.59 -13.76 -2.30
N THR A 372 -8.31 -13.57 -2.51
CA THR A 372 -7.49 -12.49 -1.94
C THR A 372 -6.41 -12.09 -2.93
N LEU A 373 -5.75 -10.97 -2.68
CA LEU A 373 -4.75 -10.40 -3.55
C LEU A 373 -3.45 -10.10 -2.82
N THR A 374 -2.33 -10.29 -3.53
CA THR A 374 -1.01 -9.78 -3.13
C THR A 374 -0.34 -9.09 -4.32
N ASP A 375 0.46 -8.06 -4.05
CA ASP A 375 1.29 -7.46 -5.08
C ASP A 375 2.30 -8.48 -5.62
N THR A 376 2.41 -8.58 -6.96
CA THR A 376 3.37 -9.48 -7.60
C THR A 376 4.79 -9.01 -7.46
N GLN A 377 5.02 -7.72 -7.29
CA GLN A 377 6.34 -7.06 -7.32
C GLN A 377 7.18 -7.41 -8.56
N ALA A 378 6.53 -7.91 -9.59
CA ALA A 378 7.18 -8.26 -10.85
C ALA A 378 7.40 -7.02 -11.73
N ILE A 379 8.51 -7.00 -12.46
CA ILE A 379 8.74 -6.06 -13.57
C ILE A 379 8.59 -4.59 -13.15
N SER A 380 9.13 -4.20 -11.99
CA SER A 380 9.04 -2.82 -11.49
C SER A 380 7.62 -2.25 -11.62
N SER A 381 6.61 -3.05 -11.32
CA SER A 381 5.19 -2.67 -11.30
C SER A 381 4.70 -2.02 -12.60
N GLY A 382 5.23 -2.49 -13.73
CA GLY A 382 4.77 -2.04 -15.05
C GLY A 382 5.27 -0.67 -15.49
N THR A 383 6.33 -0.13 -14.87
CA THR A 383 6.91 1.16 -15.24
C THR A 383 8.28 0.99 -15.92
N PHE A 384 8.44 1.58 -17.10
CA PHE A 384 9.65 1.49 -17.92
C PHE A 384 10.11 2.86 -18.38
N PHE A 385 11.43 3.06 -18.50
CA PHE A 385 12.01 4.35 -18.83
C PHE A 385 12.88 4.27 -20.07
N TRP A 386 12.83 5.35 -20.87
CA TRP A 386 13.47 5.42 -22.17
C TRP A 386 14.30 6.71 -22.29
N ASP A 387 15.53 6.60 -22.76
CA ASP A 387 16.33 7.73 -23.25
C ASP A 387 15.95 8.04 -24.71
N GLN A 388 15.08 9.03 -24.92
CA GLN A 388 14.57 9.38 -26.25
C GLN A 388 15.04 10.79 -26.66
N ALA A 389 15.51 10.92 -27.91
CA ALA A 389 15.86 12.22 -28.43
C ALA A 389 14.62 13.03 -28.75
N VAL A 390 14.48 14.25 -28.16
CA VAL A 390 13.40 15.19 -28.38
C VAL A 390 13.93 16.57 -28.74
N LYS A 391 13.47 17.15 -29.85
CA LYS A 391 13.89 18.46 -30.34
C LYS A 391 12.81 19.16 -31.14
N ASP A 392 12.64 20.44 -30.96
CA ASP A 392 11.74 21.30 -31.73
C ASP A 392 10.29 20.74 -31.79
N GLY A 393 9.76 20.21 -30.67
CA GLY A 393 8.42 19.61 -30.60
C GLY A 393 8.29 18.27 -31.35
N LYS A 394 9.42 17.59 -31.61
CA LYS A 394 9.47 16.28 -32.24
C LYS A 394 10.34 15.33 -31.47
N TYR A 395 9.99 14.04 -31.47
CA TYR A 395 10.82 12.95 -30.96
C TYR A 395 11.38 12.10 -32.11
N TYR A 396 12.57 11.52 -31.89
CA TYR A 396 13.20 10.62 -32.87
C TYR A 396 12.72 9.17 -32.67
N TRP A 397 12.28 8.53 -33.77
CA TRP A 397 11.82 7.15 -33.78
C TRP A 397 12.04 6.51 -35.14
N ASN A 398 12.67 5.31 -35.17
CA ASN A 398 12.88 4.55 -36.41
C ASN A 398 13.41 5.37 -37.59
N GLY A 399 14.47 6.16 -37.38
CA GLY A 399 15.13 6.93 -38.43
C GLY A 399 14.44 8.25 -38.81
N SER A 400 13.34 8.66 -38.11
CA SER A 400 12.60 9.87 -38.47
C SER A 400 12.15 10.66 -37.24
N TRP A 401 11.96 11.99 -37.42
CA TRP A 401 11.42 12.88 -36.42
C TRP A 401 9.89 12.94 -36.49
N GLN A 402 9.23 12.51 -35.43
CA GLN A 402 7.77 12.46 -35.30
C GLN A 402 7.27 13.60 -34.37
N PRO A 403 6.07 14.15 -34.57
CA PRO A 403 5.55 15.22 -33.73
C PRO A 403 5.23 14.71 -32.32
N VAL A 404 5.58 15.50 -31.29
CA VAL A 404 5.15 15.29 -29.91
C VAL A 404 3.67 15.62 -29.80
N THR A 405 2.90 14.82 -29.07
CA THR A 405 1.49 15.07 -28.75
C THR A 405 1.41 15.92 -27.48
N LEU A 406 0.72 17.06 -27.57
CA LEU A 406 0.46 17.91 -26.41
C LEU A 406 -0.89 17.56 -25.80
N HIS A 407 -0.88 17.14 -24.54
CA HIS A 407 -2.06 17.02 -23.70
C HIS A 407 -2.17 18.19 -22.73
N VAL A 408 -3.40 18.57 -22.37
CA VAL A 408 -3.66 19.53 -21.29
C VAL A 408 -4.49 18.80 -20.23
N ILE A 409 -3.89 18.48 -19.11
CA ILE A 409 -4.46 17.70 -18.03
C ILE A 409 -4.44 18.56 -16.77
N ASN A 410 -5.59 18.81 -16.17
CA ASN A 410 -5.74 19.69 -14.99
C ASN A 410 -5.08 21.07 -15.15
N GLY A 411 -5.06 21.61 -16.40
CA GLY A 411 -4.37 22.86 -16.73
C GLY A 411 -2.87 22.75 -16.96
N PHE A 412 -2.25 21.60 -16.70
CA PHE A 412 -0.84 21.34 -16.99
C PHE A 412 -0.68 20.91 -18.46
N LYS A 413 0.36 21.45 -19.11
CA LYS A 413 0.76 21.03 -20.45
C LYS A 413 1.73 19.89 -20.37
N VAL A 414 1.37 18.74 -20.91
CA VAL A 414 2.15 17.50 -20.87
C VAL A 414 2.45 17.05 -22.29
N ASN A 415 3.71 16.82 -22.59
CA ASN A 415 4.18 16.36 -23.89
C ASN A 415 4.36 14.84 -23.87
N TRP A 416 3.76 14.16 -24.85
CA TRP A 416 3.87 12.72 -24.99
C TRP A 416 4.53 12.34 -26.32
N THR A 417 5.39 11.33 -26.25
CA THR A 417 5.90 10.63 -27.43
C THR A 417 5.07 9.35 -27.67
N ASN A 418 5.48 8.53 -28.62
CA ASN A 418 4.90 7.19 -28.81
C ASN A 418 5.19 6.20 -27.67
N LEU A 419 6.17 6.51 -26.82
CA LEU A 419 6.53 5.70 -25.64
C LEU A 419 5.81 6.16 -24.36
N GLY A 420 5.18 7.34 -24.39
CA GLY A 420 4.44 7.92 -23.27
C GLY A 420 4.91 9.34 -22.90
N PRO A 421 4.62 9.81 -21.67
CA PRO A 421 4.96 11.15 -21.20
C PRO A 421 6.46 11.39 -21.13
N ILE A 422 6.86 12.62 -21.48
CA ILE A 422 8.19 13.14 -21.24
C ILE A 422 8.24 13.65 -19.79
N LEU A 423 8.97 12.95 -18.92
CA LEU A 423 9.06 13.30 -17.50
C LEU A 423 10.09 14.42 -17.25
N ALA A 424 11.24 14.34 -17.91
CA ALA A 424 12.31 15.33 -17.79
C ALA A 424 13.06 15.47 -19.12
N GLN A 425 13.62 16.64 -19.38
CA GLN A 425 14.39 16.91 -20.62
C GLN A 425 15.56 17.84 -20.33
N ASN A 426 16.72 17.52 -20.92
CA ASN A 426 17.90 18.38 -20.94
C ASN A 426 18.51 18.39 -22.35
N GLY A 427 18.41 19.54 -23.04
CA GLY A 427 18.80 19.65 -24.44
C GLY A 427 17.94 18.74 -25.34
N THR A 428 18.60 17.81 -26.04
CA THR A 428 17.93 16.82 -26.88
C THR A 428 17.61 15.51 -26.14
N ASN A 429 18.18 15.26 -24.97
CA ASN A 429 17.92 14.06 -24.19
C ASN A 429 16.66 14.22 -23.37
N ALA A 430 15.72 13.29 -23.51
CA ALA A 430 14.50 13.27 -22.72
C ALA A 430 14.33 11.88 -22.06
N LEU A 431 13.97 11.91 -20.78
CA LEU A 431 13.54 10.73 -20.05
C LEU A 431 12.04 10.57 -20.26
N VAL A 432 11.65 9.51 -20.96
CA VAL A 432 10.25 9.18 -21.30
C VAL A 432 9.85 7.93 -20.53
N MET A 433 8.59 7.84 -20.15
CA MET A 433 8.06 6.73 -19.38
C MET A 433 6.98 5.98 -20.14
N SER A 434 7.05 4.66 -20.17
CA SER A 434 5.92 3.79 -20.47
C SER A 434 5.41 3.20 -19.17
N TRP A 435 4.18 3.53 -18.79
CA TRP A 435 3.53 2.96 -17.62
C TRP A 435 2.32 2.14 -18.03
N MET A 436 2.30 0.87 -17.60
CA MET A 436 1.23 -0.05 -18.00
C MET A 436 -0.13 0.34 -17.42
N GLY A 437 -0.15 1.12 -16.34
CA GLY A 437 -1.36 1.75 -15.82
C GLY A 437 -2.05 2.69 -16.80
N ASN A 438 -1.35 3.23 -17.81
CA ASN A 438 -1.98 4.02 -18.87
C ASN A 438 -2.65 3.18 -19.97
N LEU A 439 -2.57 1.85 -19.88
CA LEU A 439 -3.30 0.97 -20.79
C LEU A 439 -4.76 0.87 -20.35
N TYR A 440 -5.64 0.74 -21.34
CA TYR A 440 -7.05 0.51 -21.04
C TYR A 440 -7.25 -0.73 -20.18
N SER A 441 -7.88 -0.57 -19.03
CA SER A 441 -8.28 -1.63 -18.14
C SER A 441 -9.70 -1.42 -17.60
N ASN A 442 -10.41 -2.51 -17.34
CA ASN A 442 -11.73 -2.48 -16.69
C ASN A 442 -11.70 -3.43 -15.49
N ASP A 443 -10.87 -3.12 -14.50
CA ASP A 443 -10.64 -3.96 -13.34
C ASP A 443 -11.87 -4.01 -12.45
N ILE A 444 -12.62 -2.91 -12.38
CA ILE A 444 -13.95 -2.87 -11.74
C ILE A 444 -14.88 -3.93 -12.36
N GLY A 445 -14.92 -4.01 -13.69
CA GLY A 445 -15.70 -5.03 -14.38
C GLY A 445 -15.21 -6.45 -14.10
N CYS A 446 -13.90 -6.66 -14.06
CA CYS A 446 -13.31 -7.96 -13.69
C CYS A 446 -13.74 -8.38 -12.29
N LEU A 447 -13.69 -7.47 -11.31
CA LEU A 447 -14.11 -7.76 -9.93
C LEU A 447 -15.63 -8.00 -9.84
N LEU A 448 -16.46 -7.27 -10.60
CA LEU A 448 -17.91 -7.53 -10.69
C LEU A 448 -18.21 -8.95 -11.19
N GLU A 449 -17.45 -9.46 -12.17
CA GLU A 449 -17.58 -10.85 -12.64
C GLU A 449 -17.05 -11.86 -11.62
N ILE A 450 -15.93 -11.55 -10.92
CA ILE A 450 -15.40 -12.37 -9.83
C ILE A 450 -16.43 -12.54 -8.72
N MET A 451 -17.10 -11.47 -8.32
CA MET A 451 -18.12 -11.50 -7.29
C MET A 451 -19.27 -12.48 -7.61
N LYS A 452 -19.52 -12.79 -8.89
CA LYS A 452 -20.53 -13.75 -9.37
C LYS A 452 -19.98 -15.15 -9.66
N ALA A 453 -18.66 -15.31 -9.71
CA ALA A 453 -18.05 -16.57 -10.11
C ALA A 453 -18.36 -17.71 -9.12
N HIS A 454 -18.51 -18.94 -9.64
CA HIS A 454 -18.84 -20.15 -8.87
C HIS A 454 -17.71 -21.18 -8.83
N ASN A 455 -16.69 -21.00 -9.66
CA ASN A 455 -15.60 -21.96 -9.84
C ASN A 455 -14.36 -21.29 -10.44
N TRP A 456 -13.27 -22.04 -10.48
CA TRP A 456 -11.99 -21.59 -11.01
C TRP A 456 -12.05 -21.08 -12.46
N GLU A 457 -12.78 -21.75 -13.33
CA GLU A 457 -12.83 -21.38 -14.75
C GLU A 457 -13.53 -20.03 -14.97
N GLU A 458 -14.61 -19.76 -14.24
CA GLU A 458 -15.31 -18.48 -14.28
C GLU A 458 -14.41 -17.38 -13.69
N PHE A 459 -13.82 -17.63 -12.53
CA PHE A 459 -12.89 -16.72 -11.88
C PHE A 459 -11.69 -16.37 -12.79
N ARG A 460 -11.03 -17.39 -13.33
CA ARG A 460 -9.90 -17.20 -14.25
C ARG A 460 -10.32 -16.47 -15.53
N SER A 461 -11.53 -16.71 -16.02
CA SER A 461 -12.04 -16.04 -17.21
C SER A 461 -12.24 -14.55 -16.98
N ALA A 462 -12.77 -14.16 -15.83
CA ALA A 462 -12.95 -12.75 -15.44
C ALA A 462 -11.63 -11.97 -15.47
N LEU A 463 -10.52 -12.61 -15.07
CA LEU A 463 -9.19 -11.99 -15.01
C LEU A 463 -8.50 -11.80 -16.39
N ARG A 464 -9.10 -12.24 -17.50
CA ARG A 464 -8.48 -12.07 -18.85
C ARG A 464 -8.38 -10.61 -19.28
N ALA A 465 -9.25 -9.74 -18.76
CA ALA A 465 -9.25 -8.31 -19.03
C ALA A 465 -8.52 -7.48 -17.96
N TRP A 466 -7.92 -8.12 -16.97
CA TRP A 466 -7.10 -7.47 -15.94
C TRP A 466 -5.72 -7.15 -16.49
N PHE A 467 -5.34 -5.88 -16.53
CA PHE A 467 -4.05 -5.46 -17.07
C PHE A 467 -3.15 -4.76 -16.05
N ALA A 468 -3.70 -4.06 -15.12
CA ALA A 468 -3.04 -3.41 -14.00
C ALA A 468 -4.08 -3.16 -12.89
N PRO A 469 -3.70 -3.13 -11.60
CA PRO A 469 -2.37 -3.34 -11.03
C PRO A 469 -1.85 -4.80 -11.17
N PHE A 470 -0.54 -5.01 -10.95
CA PHE A 470 0.11 -6.33 -11.09
C PHE A 470 -0.08 -7.15 -9.81
N GLN A 471 -1.16 -7.90 -9.73
CA GLN A 471 -1.57 -8.64 -8.53
C GLN A 471 -1.48 -10.15 -8.73
N ASN A 472 -1.15 -10.89 -7.66
CA ASN A 472 -1.44 -12.30 -7.53
C ASN A 472 -2.87 -12.43 -7.00
N PHE A 473 -3.61 -13.40 -7.49
CA PHE A 473 -4.95 -13.74 -7.04
C PHE A 473 -4.96 -15.17 -6.53
N ALA A 474 -4.96 -15.35 -5.22
CA ALA A 474 -5.22 -16.65 -4.62
C ALA A 474 -6.71 -16.95 -4.62
N PHE A 475 -7.05 -18.20 -4.89
CA PHE A 475 -8.39 -18.69 -5.08
C PHE A 475 -8.62 -20.00 -4.33
N ALA A 476 -9.81 -20.15 -3.75
CA ALA A 476 -10.31 -21.44 -3.32
C ALA A 476 -11.80 -21.60 -3.60
N ASP A 477 -12.19 -22.82 -4.03
CA ASP A 477 -13.57 -23.32 -3.98
C ASP A 477 -13.66 -24.55 -3.08
N ASN A 478 -14.72 -25.32 -3.15
CA ASN A 478 -14.92 -26.50 -2.29
C ASN A 478 -13.93 -27.68 -2.57
N SER A 479 -13.12 -27.61 -3.61
CA SER A 479 -12.23 -28.69 -4.09
C SER A 479 -10.93 -28.22 -4.72
N THR A 480 -10.90 -26.98 -5.17
CA THR A 480 -9.80 -26.40 -5.95
C THR A 480 -9.10 -25.34 -5.13
N ILE A 481 -7.78 -25.35 -5.17
CA ILE A 481 -6.94 -24.24 -4.78
C ILE A 481 -6.14 -23.77 -5.99
N ALA A 482 -6.02 -22.45 -6.18
CA ALA A 482 -5.27 -21.92 -7.30
C ALA A 482 -4.65 -20.56 -6.95
N ASP A 483 -3.71 -20.15 -7.78
CA ASP A 483 -3.16 -18.81 -7.80
C ASP A 483 -2.85 -18.42 -9.26
N ILE A 484 -3.09 -17.15 -9.60
CA ILE A 484 -2.77 -16.58 -10.90
C ILE A 484 -2.33 -15.12 -10.74
N SER A 485 -1.30 -14.72 -11.50
CA SER A 485 -0.80 -13.35 -11.57
C SER A 485 -1.17 -12.72 -12.92
N PRO A 486 -2.41 -12.25 -13.12
CA PRO A 486 -2.79 -11.62 -14.39
C PRO A 486 -2.24 -10.19 -14.43
N ALA A 487 -1.67 -9.81 -15.57
CA ALA A 487 -1.30 -8.43 -15.86
C ALA A 487 -0.89 -8.28 -17.34
N PHE A 488 -0.68 -7.04 -17.78
CA PHE A 488 0.02 -6.77 -19.02
C PHE A 488 1.53 -6.80 -18.78
N TYR A 489 2.13 -7.99 -18.75
CA TYR A 489 3.58 -8.16 -18.70
C TYR A 489 4.18 -7.98 -20.10
N PRO A 490 4.91 -6.88 -20.37
CA PRO A 490 5.42 -6.61 -21.70
C PRO A 490 6.55 -7.58 -22.10
N ILE A 491 6.56 -7.94 -23.39
CA ILE A 491 7.68 -8.66 -24.02
C ILE A 491 8.54 -7.63 -24.76
N PHE A 492 9.77 -7.46 -24.32
CA PHE A 492 10.76 -6.59 -24.96
C PHE A 492 11.46 -7.29 -26.09
N ASN A 493 11.70 -6.56 -27.16
CA ASN A 493 12.42 -7.05 -28.34
C ASN A 493 13.37 -5.97 -28.86
N SER A 494 14.38 -6.40 -29.65
CA SER A 494 15.38 -5.53 -30.22
C SER A 494 15.64 -5.87 -31.67
N THR A 495 15.75 -4.86 -32.52
CA THR A 495 16.20 -5.01 -33.91
C THR A 495 17.68 -5.32 -34.00
N SER A 496 18.47 -5.05 -32.96
CA SER A 496 19.90 -5.33 -32.86
C SER A 496 20.25 -6.73 -32.30
N GLY A 497 19.23 -7.48 -31.84
CA GLY A 497 19.38 -8.85 -31.34
C GLY A 497 18.92 -9.02 -29.90
N LEU A 498 19.83 -8.92 -28.92
CA LEU A 498 19.49 -9.03 -27.49
C LEU A 498 18.97 -7.69 -26.97
N PRO A 499 17.76 -7.63 -26.39
CA PRO A 499 17.26 -6.42 -25.77
C PRO A 499 18.13 -5.98 -24.60
N TYR A 500 18.08 -4.66 -24.31
CA TYR A 500 18.63 -4.15 -23.05
C TYR A 500 17.75 -4.55 -21.86
N ASN A 501 18.36 -4.48 -20.66
CA ASN A 501 17.69 -4.76 -19.39
C ASN A 501 16.51 -3.78 -19.14
N PRO A 502 15.26 -4.26 -19.14
CA PRO A 502 14.12 -3.41 -18.90
C PRO A 502 14.02 -2.88 -17.46
N GLY A 503 14.73 -3.50 -16.52
CA GLY A 503 14.92 -3.03 -15.14
C GLY A 503 15.87 -1.84 -15.01
N SER A 504 16.21 -1.17 -16.14
CA SER A 504 17.00 0.05 -16.21
C SER A 504 16.41 0.98 -17.26
N ILE A 505 17.09 2.09 -17.58
CA ILE A 505 16.70 2.95 -18.69
C ILE A 505 17.10 2.26 -20.00
N MET A 506 16.24 2.32 -21.02
CA MET A 506 16.45 1.74 -22.35
C MET A 506 16.57 2.82 -23.42
N PRO A 507 17.22 2.54 -24.60
CA PRO A 507 17.23 3.49 -25.70
C PRO A 507 15.85 3.62 -26.36
N GLY A 508 15.37 4.85 -26.53
CA GLY A 508 14.06 5.17 -27.09
C GLY A 508 14.09 5.59 -28.56
N ASP A 509 15.01 5.05 -29.36
CA ASP A 509 15.19 5.39 -30.77
C ASP A 509 14.42 4.49 -31.74
N GLY A 510 13.73 3.47 -31.23
CA GLY A 510 12.98 2.48 -32.00
C GLY A 510 13.71 1.17 -32.28
N GLN A 511 14.98 1.03 -31.86
CA GLN A 511 15.66 -0.26 -31.90
C GLN A 511 15.10 -1.21 -30.83
N GLU A 512 14.83 -0.70 -29.64
CA GLU A 512 14.13 -1.41 -28.55
C GLU A 512 12.64 -1.07 -28.59
N TYR A 513 11.79 -2.07 -28.36
CA TYR A 513 10.34 -1.89 -28.38
C TYR A 513 9.60 -2.99 -27.63
N ILE A 514 8.39 -2.67 -27.16
CA ILE A 514 7.44 -3.65 -26.61
C ILE A 514 6.74 -4.31 -27.78
N SER A 515 6.95 -5.61 -27.96
CA SER A 515 6.40 -6.39 -29.08
C SER A 515 5.04 -7.03 -28.78
N GLY A 516 4.61 -6.97 -27.52
CA GLY A 516 3.36 -7.57 -27.04
C GLY A 516 3.44 -7.86 -25.55
N LYS A 517 2.57 -8.74 -25.07
CA LYS A 517 2.53 -9.15 -23.66
C LYS A 517 2.71 -10.65 -23.52
N ILE A 518 3.13 -11.10 -22.36
CA ILE A 518 3.17 -12.53 -22.01
C ILE A 518 1.75 -13.11 -22.21
N PRO A 519 1.62 -14.23 -22.93
CA PRO A 519 0.32 -14.86 -23.14
C PRO A 519 -0.36 -15.22 -21.80
N PHE A 520 -1.66 -15.02 -21.71
CA PHE A 520 -2.43 -15.25 -20.46
C PHE A 520 -2.28 -16.68 -19.90
N ASP A 521 -2.05 -17.67 -20.76
CA ASP A 521 -1.81 -19.05 -20.32
C ASP A 521 -0.36 -19.29 -19.85
N MET A 522 0.52 -18.27 -19.99
CA MET A 522 1.93 -18.30 -19.59
C MET A 522 2.23 -17.35 -18.42
N VAL A 523 1.29 -16.49 -18.01
CA VAL A 523 1.49 -15.72 -16.76
C VAL A 523 1.65 -16.68 -15.59
N PRO A 524 2.34 -16.30 -14.51
CA PRO A 524 2.48 -17.18 -13.35
C PRO A 524 1.12 -17.66 -12.87
N GLN A 525 0.91 -18.97 -12.83
CA GLN A 525 -0.33 -19.58 -12.37
C GLN A 525 -0.11 -21.03 -11.95
N VAL A 526 -0.89 -21.50 -11.00
CA VAL A 526 -0.88 -22.89 -10.52
C VAL A 526 -2.27 -23.31 -10.05
N VAL A 527 -2.61 -24.56 -10.27
CA VAL A 527 -3.88 -25.16 -9.82
C VAL A 527 -3.57 -26.50 -9.15
N ASN A 528 -4.08 -26.72 -7.95
CA ASN A 528 -3.98 -27.98 -7.18
C ASN A 528 -2.57 -28.57 -7.16
N PRO A 529 -1.53 -27.85 -6.69
CA PRO A 529 -0.16 -28.38 -6.66
C PRO A 529 -0.07 -29.61 -5.74
N LYS A 530 0.91 -30.49 -6.03
CA LYS A 530 1.13 -31.70 -5.23
C LYS A 530 1.46 -31.43 -3.76
N ALA A 531 2.02 -30.27 -3.44
CA ALA A 531 2.28 -29.84 -2.07
C ALA A 531 0.99 -29.70 -1.24
N GLY A 532 -0.16 -29.49 -1.90
CA GLY A 532 -1.44 -29.28 -1.26
C GLY A 532 -1.61 -27.90 -0.63
N PHE A 533 -0.75 -26.95 -0.98
CA PHE A 533 -0.84 -25.55 -0.60
C PHE A 533 -0.12 -24.67 -1.62
N ILE A 534 -0.47 -23.39 -1.62
CA ILE A 534 0.19 -22.31 -2.37
C ILE A 534 0.48 -21.20 -1.37
N VAL A 535 1.63 -20.56 -1.48
CA VAL A 535 2.04 -19.42 -0.64
C VAL A 535 2.56 -18.30 -1.53
N SER A 536 2.02 -17.11 -1.37
CA SER A 536 2.53 -15.88 -1.99
C SER A 536 2.66 -14.79 -0.92
N SER A 537 3.91 -14.35 -0.68
CA SER A 537 4.28 -13.29 0.25
C SER A 537 5.25 -12.33 -0.43
N ASN A 538 4.89 -11.93 -1.65
CA ASN A 538 5.61 -11.04 -2.57
C ASN A 538 6.98 -11.57 -3.04
N GLN A 539 7.29 -12.83 -2.79
CA GLN A 539 8.47 -13.46 -3.38
C GLN A 539 8.23 -13.77 -4.86
N ARG A 540 9.30 -13.96 -5.61
CA ARG A 540 9.21 -14.33 -7.03
C ARG A 540 8.38 -15.62 -7.22
N GLN A 541 7.37 -15.58 -8.09
CA GLN A 541 6.40 -16.66 -8.30
C GLN A 541 6.95 -17.79 -9.16
N VAL A 542 7.84 -17.46 -10.11
CA VAL A 542 8.37 -18.37 -11.11
C VAL A 542 9.86 -18.62 -10.92
N GLY A 543 10.28 -19.88 -11.12
CA GLY A 543 11.69 -20.27 -11.03
C GLY A 543 12.56 -19.70 -12.14
N PRO A 544 13.90 -19.91 -12.05
CA PRO A 544 14.87 -19.34 -12.97
C PRO A 544 14.73 -19.79 -14.43
N ALA A 545 14.10 -20.93 -14.68
CA ALA A 545 13.87 -21.46 -16.02
C ALA A 545 12.70 -20.79 -16.78
N TYR A 546 12.01 -19.82 -16.18
CA TYR A 546 10.91 -19.09 -16.83
C TYR A 546 11.39 -18.38 -18.10
N PRO A 547 10.63 -18.49 -19.23
CA PRO A 547 11.14 -18.06 -20.53
C PRO A 547 11.08 -16.57 -20.79
N TYR A 548 10.46 -15.78 -19.88
CA TYR A 548 10.31 -14.34 -20.00
C TYR A 548 11.06 -13.62 -18.89
N TRP A 549 11.49 -12.38 -19.17
CA TRP A 549 12.01 -11.51 -18.15
C TRP A 549 10.87 -11.15 -17.18
N PHE A 550 11.13 -11.26 -15.88
CA PHE A 550 10.12 -11.11 -14.83
C PHE A 550 10.63 -10.28 -13.63
N GLY A 551 11.65 -9.46 -13.82
CA GLY A 551 12.27 -8.66 -12.77
C GLY A 551 13.56 -9.28 -12.22
N ASN A 552 14.14 -8.64 -11.23
CA ASN A 552 15.36 -9.05 -10.52
C ASN A 552 15.11 -9.03 -9.00
N THR A 553 16.15 -9.28 -8.19
CA THR A 553 16.03 -9.35 -6.72
C THR A 553 15.72 -7.99 -6.06
N MET A 554 15.83 -6.89 -6.76
CA MET A 554 15.47 -5.56 -6.23
C MET A 554 13.96 -5.39 -6.12
N THR A 555 13.19 -6.02 -7.03
CA THR A 555 11.75 -5.84 -7.11
C THR A 555 10.96 -6.75 -6.17
N PHE A 556 11.49 -7.96 -5.88
CA PHE A 556 10.78 -8.95 -5.05
C PHE A 556 11.14 -8.86 -3.58
N SER A 557 10.21 -9.21 -2.71
CA SER A 557 10.52 -9.46 -1.30
C SER A 557 11.59 -10.54 -1.14
N PRO A 558 12.40 -10.50 -0.05
CA PRO A 558 13.48 -11.48 0.18
C PRO A 558 13.01 -12.93 0.23
N GLY A 559 11.74 -13.16 0.55
CA GLY A 559 11.12 -14.49 0.61
C GLY A 559 11.14 -15.13 1.99
N PHE A 560 11.62 -14.47 3.03
CA PHE A 560 11.69 -15.05 4.39
C PHE A 560 10.31 -15.38 4.96
N ARG A 561 9.31 -14.51 4.74
CA ARG A 561 7.91 -14.77 5.12
C ARG A 561 7.36 -16.02 4.44
N ALA A 562 7.50 -16.10 3.12
CA ALA A 562 7.09 -17.27 2.36
C ALA A 562 7.79 -18.56 2.82
N MET A 563 9.10 -18.51 3.11
CA MET A 563 9.84 -19.67 3.62
C MET A 563 9.30 -20.15 4.97
N LEU A 564 8.93 -19.23 5.87
CA LEU A 564 8.32 -19.58 7.14
C LEU A 564 6.96 -20.25 6.95
N GLU A 565 6.09 -19.66 6.14
CA GLU A 565 4.75 -20.16 5.87
C GLU A 565 4.80 -21.55 5.22
N VAL A 566 5.69 -21.75 4.25
CA VAL A 566 5.97 -23.04 3.63
C VAL A 566 6.45 -24.05 4.67
N ASN A 567 7.46 -23.69 5.48
CA ASN A 567 8.00 -24.57 6.53
C ASN A 567 6.92 -24.95 7.56
N TYR A 568 6.06 -24.00 7.94
CA TYR A 568 4.94 -24.29 8.82
C TYR A 568 3.99 -25.31 8.18
N LEU A 569 3.56 -25.08 6.95
CA LEU A 569 2.63 -25.94 6.25
C LEU A 569 3.24 -27.34 5.95
N GLU A 570 4.52 -27.43 5.68
CA GLU A 570 5.21 -28.72 5.48
C GLU A 570 5.27 -29.54 6.78
N THR A 571 5.49 -28.87 7.91
CA THR A 571 5.62 -29.54 9.23
C THR A 571 4.27 -29.82 9.91
N HIS A 572 3.18 -29.17 9.46
CA HIS A 572 1.82 -29.36 9.97
C HIS A 572 0.93 -29.96 8.86
N PRO A 573 0.88 -31.29 8.73
CA PRO A 573 0.21 -31.94 7.60
C PRO A 573 -1.31 -31.77 7.59
N LEU A 574 -1.92 -31.48 8.73
CA LEU A 574 -3.35 -31.16 8.87
C LEU A 574 -3.51 -29.87 9.68
N VAL A 575 -4.26 -28.93 9.12
CA VAL A 575 -4.52 -27.61 9.74
C VAL A 575 -6.02 -27.33 9.78
N ASN A 576 -6.39 -26.35 10.59
CA ASN A 576 -7.74 -25.83 10.69
C ASN A 576 -7.74 -24.29 10.63
N VAL A 577 -8.91 -23.65 10.65
CA VAL A 577 -9.07 -22.21 10.58
C VAL A 577 -8.30 -21.49 11.71
N TYR A 578 -8.30 -22.04 12.93
CA TYR A 578 -7.62 -21.40 14.07
C TYR A 578 -6.09 -21.50 13.97
N ASP A 579 -5.57 -22.58 13.38
CA ASP A 579 -4.14 -22.71 13.08
C ASP A 579 -3.72 -21.62 12.08
N MET A 580 -4.54 -21.38 11.06
CA MET A 580 -4.29 -20.34 10.06
C MET A 580 -4.37 -18.93 10.64
N MET A 581 -5.36 -18.64 11.47
CA MET A 581 -5.46 -17.38 12.22
C MET A 581 -4.23 -17.15 13.11
N THR A 582 -3.73 -18.22 13.74
CA THR A 582 -2.55 -18.15 14.61
C THR A 582 -1.29 -17.90 13.80
N LEU A 583 -1.10 -18.62 12.69
CA LEU A 583 0.02 -18.40 11.78
C LEU A 583 0.03 -16.97 11.27
N GLN A 584 -1.09 -16.45 10.81
CA GLN A 584 -1.21 -15.12 10.23
C GLN A 584 -0.97 -13.97 11.24
N SER A 585 -1.50 -14.09 12.45
CA SER A 585 -1.59 -12.93 13.35
C SER A 585 -0.85 -13.06 14.68
N LYS A 586 -0.39 -14.25 15.05
CA LYS A 586 0.24 -14.55 16.35
C LYS A 586 1.57 -15.29 16.23
N ASN A 587 1.97 -15.68 15.03
CA ASN A 587 3.31 -16.19 14.80
C ASN A 587 4.25 -15.02 14.54
N TYR A 588 5.16 -14.76 15.45
CA TYR A 588 6.12 -13.67 15.39
C TYR A 588 7.54 -14.16 15.07
N THR A 589 7.66 -15.35 14.49
CA THR A 589 8.95 -15.91 14.12
C THR A 589 9.55 -15.10 12.97
N ASP A 590 10.71 -14.51 13.19
CA ASP A 590 11.57 -13.99 12.14
C ASP A 590 12.34 -15.16 11.52
N TYR A 591 12.01 -15.51 10.29
CA TYR A 591 12.61 -16.65 9.62
C TYR A 591 14.05 -16.37 9.17
N GLU A 592 14.39 -15.14 8.91
CA GLU A 592 15.77 -14.73 8.65
C GLU A 592 16.65 -14.97 9.88
N ALA A 593 16.15 -14.65 11.07
CA ALA A 593 16.82 -15.00 12.32
C ALA A 593 16.95 -16.51 12.50
N ALA A 594 15.88 -17.26 12.23
CA ALA A 594 15.92 -18.72 12.33
C ALA A 594 16.92 -19.36 11.37
N LEU A 595 17.07 -18.79 10.18
CA LEU A 595 17.99 -19.25 9.15
C LEU A 595 19.46 -18.92 9.46
N THR A 596 19.73 -17.74 10.00
CA THR A 596 21.09 -17.17 10.07
C THR A 596 21.72 -17.21 11.46
N LEU A 597 20.93 -17.09 12.54
CA LEU A 597 21.43 -17.07 13.92
C LEU A 597 22.27 -18.32 14.31
N PRO A 598 21.96 -19.53 13.88
CA PRO A 598 22.80 -20.70 14.15
C PRO A 598 24.26 -20.52 13.68
N TYR A 599 24.46 -19.89 12.53
CA TYR A 599 25.79 -19.59 11.98
C TYR A 599 26.49 -18.50 12.78
N ILE A 600 25.77 -17.44 13.15
CA ILE A 600 26.29 -16.36 14.01
C ILE A 600 26.76 -16.90 15.37
N LEU A 601 25.94 -17.73 16.01
CA LEU A 601 26.29 -18.35 17.30
C LEU A 601 27.52 -19.26 17.21
N LYS A 602 27.66 -19.98 16.08
CA LYS A 602 28.84 -20.83 15.81
C LYS A 602 30.10 -19.98 15.61
N ASP A 603 30.05 -18.96 14.76
CA ASP A 603 31.19 -18.11 14.42
C ASP A 603 31.72 -17.33 15.62
N LEU A 604 30.81 -16.84 16.48
CA LEU A 604 31.17 -16.09 17.68
C LEU A 604 31.40 -16.95 18.93
N SER A 605 31.33 -18.30 18.81
CA SER A 605 31.43 -19.23 19.96
C SER A 605 32.70 -19.07 20.78
N ASN A 606 33.82 -18.67 20.18
CA ASN A 606 35.12 -18.48 20.79
C ASN A 606 35.44 -17.02 21.14
N SER A 607 34.46 -16.12 21.08
CA SER A 607 34.68 -14.72 21.43
C SER A 607 35.06 -14.57 22.91
N SER A 608 36.00 -13.68 23.21
CA SER A 608 36.38 -13.26 24.56
C SER A 608 35.81 -11.88 24.91
N ASP A 609 35.12 -11.21 24.01
CA ASP A 609 34.50 -9.91 24.23
C ASP A 609 33.33 -10.04 25.22
N PRO A 610 33.31 -9.32 26.36
CA PRO A 610 32.23 -9.42 27.33
C PRO A 610 30.86 -9.03 26.81
N LEU A 611 30.76 -8.08 25.85
CA LEU A 611 29.50 -7.65 25.26
C LEU A 611 28.95 -8.74 24.31
N VAL A 612 29.83 -9.32 23.50
CA VAL A 612 29.50 -10.46 22.66
C VAL A 612 29.00 -11.63 23.50
N LEU A 613 29.72 -12.00 24.56
CA LEU A 613 29.33 -13.08 25.48
C LEU A 613 27.97 -12.83 26.13
N GLN A 614 27.68 -11.58 26.50
CA GLN A 614 26.38 -11.19 27.05
C GLN A 614 25.25 -11.35 26.03
N ALA A 615 25.46 -10.91 24.78
CA ALA A 615 24.50 -11.08 23.68
C ALA A 615 24.26 -12.56 23.40
N LEU A 616 25.32 -13.36 23.23
CA LEU A 616 25.21 -14.80 22.95
C LEU A 616 24.46 -15.56 24.04
N LYS A 617 24.59 -15.15 25.31
CA LYS A 617 23.82 -15.76 26.42
C LYS A 617 22.31 -15.61 26.24
N GLN A 618 21.85 -14.45 25.71
CA GLN A 618 20.44 -14.22 25.47
C GLN A 618 19.97 -14.86 24.17
N LEU A 619 20.77 -14.77 23.11
CA LEU A 619 20.42 -15.29 21.79
C LEU A 619 20.36 -16.85 21.74
N ARG A 620 21.20 -17.55 22.50
CA ARG A 620 21.21 -19.03 22.53
C ARG A 620 19.91 -19.67 23.01
N GLY A 621 19.12 -18.98 23.83
CA GLY A 621 17.85 -19.46 24.34
C GLY A 621 16.62 -18.84 23.65
N TRP A 622 16.85 -18.01 22.65
CA TRP A 622 15.78 -17.33 21.95
C TRP A 622 15.20 -18.24 20.85
N ASN A 623 13.88 -18.22 20.74
CA ASN A 623 13.10 -19.04 19.79
C ASN A 623 12.79 -18.34 18.47
N TYR A 624 13.52 -17.28 18.13
CA TYR A 624 13.39 -16.45 16.94
C TYR A 624 12.09 -15.62 16.89
N GLU A 625 11.29 -15.61 17.94
CA GLU A 625 10.05 -14.85 17.95
C GLU A 625 10.27 -13.42 18.42
N MET A 626 9.78 -12.48 17.62
CA MET A 626 9.86 -11.02 17.84
C MET A 626 8.75 -10.56 18.80
N TYR A 627 8.64 -11.18 19.98
CA TYR A 627 7.69 -10.73 21.01
C TYR A 627 8.05 -9.34 21.54
N ALA A 628 7.03 -8.52 21.75
CA ALA A 628 7.20 -7.16 22.26
C ALA A 628 8.00 -7.07 23.60
N ASN A 629 7.95 -8.08 24.43
CA ASN A 629 8.71 -8.16 25.70
C ASN A 629 10.09 -8.84 25.56
N SER A 630 10.50 -9.25 24.37
CA SER A 630 11.77 -9.93 24.11
C SER A 630 12.93 -8.92 24.04
N THR A 631 13.96 -9.12 24.85
CA THR A 631 15.24 -8.42 24.72
C THR A 631 16.16 -9.08 23.69
N ALA A 632 16.03 -10.39 23.49
CA ALA A 632 16.79 -11.13 22.50
C ALA A 632 16.42 -10.69 21.06
N ALA A 633 15.12 -10.43 20.82
CA ALA A 633 14.65 -9.85 19.56
C ALA A 633 15.34 -8.52 19.24
N SER A 634 15.43 -7.61 20.23
CA SER A 634 16.15 -6.36 20.04
C SER A 634 17.63 -6.58 19.77
N ILE A 635 18.30 -7.49 20.50
CA ILE A 635 19.72 -7.80 20.26
C ILE A 635 19.91 -8.34 18.83
N TRP A 636 19.05 -9.25 18.38
CA TRP A 636 19.05 -9.77 17.01
C TRP A 636 18.92 -8.64 15.99
N PHE A 637 17.84 -7.88 16.07
CA PHE A 637 17.54 -6.82 15.13
C PHE A 637 18.70 -5.80 15.03
N PHE A 638 19.18 -5.28 16.15
CA PHE A 638 20.28 -4.33 16.13
C PHE A 638 21.60 -4.92 15.68
N THR A 639 21.86 -6.20 16.01
CA THR A 639 23.04 -6.92 15.47
C THR A 639 22.98 -6.99 13.96
N TYR A 640 21.83 -7.35 13.40
CA TYR A 640 21.64 -7.44 11.96
C TYR A 640 21.85 -6.07 11.28
N MET A 641 21.29 -5.03 11.86
CA MET A 641 21.44 -3.66 11.37
C MET A 641 22.90 -3.17 11.37
N TYR A 642 23.62 -3.42 12.45
CA TYR A 642 25.04 -3.05 12.49
C TYR A 642 25.89 -3.94 11.59
N LEU A 643 25.54 -5.21 11.42
CA LEU A 643 26.20 -6.09 10.47
C LEU A 643 26.02 -5.61 9.02
N PHE A 644 24.83 -5.15 8.68
CA PHE A 644 24.59 -4.50 7.39
C PHE A 644 25.55 -3.31 7.18
N ASN A 645 25.66 -2.43 8.17
CA ASN A 645 26.58 -1.30 8.11
C ASN A 645 28.03 -1.73 7.96
N GLU A 646 28.52 -2.67 8.79
CA GLU A 646 29.89 -3.17 8.74
C GLU A 646 30.23 -3.82 7.38
N THR A 647 29.24 -4.46 6.73
CA THR A 647 29.42 -5.19 5.49
C THR A 647 29.38 -4.26 4.28
N PHE A 648 28.32 -3.46 4.14
CA PHE A 648 28.02 -2.73 2.92
C PHE A 648 28.49 -1.27 2.92
N ILE A 649 28.41 -0.54 4.03
CA ILE A 649 28.75 0.88 4.06
C ILE A 649 30.22 1.13 3.70
N THR A 650 31.12 0.26 4.14
CA THR A 650 32.53 0.34 3.77
C THR A 650 32.73 0.14 2.26
N PHE A 651 31.99 -0.76 1.64
CA PHE A 651 31.98 -0.97 0.20
C PHE A 651 31.41 0.27 -0.52
N PHE A 652 30.27 0.78 -0.07
CA PHE A 652 29.64 1.97 -0.66
C PHE A 652 30.53 3.22 -0.57
N TYR A 653 31.25 3.36 0.52
CA TYR A 653 32.20 4.46 0.66
C TYR A 653 33.41 4.31 -0.29
N LYS A 654 33.99 3.11 -0.39
CA LYS A 654 35.14 2.82 -1.26
C LYS A 654 34.82 2.95 -2.74
N THR A 655 33.62 2.56 -3.15
CA THR A 655 33.18 2.63 -4.55
C THR A 655 32.64 4.02 -4.91
N GLY A 656 32.46 4.91 -3.92
CA GLY A 656 31.90 6.25 -4.13
C GLY A 656 30.39 6.29 -4.31
N ILE A 657 29.70 5.15 -4.13
CA ILE A 657 28.24 5.07 -4.33
C ILE A 657 27.43 5.56 -3.13
N LEU A 658 28.06 5.70 -1.96
CA LEU A 658 27.34 6.03 -0.71
C LEU A 658 26.44 7.27 -0.84
N PRO A 659 26.86 8.40 -1.43
CA PRO A 659 25.98 9.56 -1.59
C PRO A 659 24.76 9.25 -2.46
N THR A 660 24.95 8.52 -3.56
CA THR A 660 23.88 8.09 -4.46
C THR A 660 22.93 7.13 -3.75
N TYR A 661 23.46 6.18 -2.99
CA TYR A 661 22.66 5.22 -2.22
C TYR A 661 21.77 5.92 -1.18
N ILE A 662 22.36 6.83 -0.39
CA ILE A 662 21.62 7.61 0.63
C ILE A 662 20.50 8.43 -0.02
N ASP A 663 20.79 9.10 -1.13
CA ASP A 663 19.86 9.98 -1.81
C ASP A 663 18.74 9.21 -2.53
N VAL A 664 19.08 8.10 -3.17
CA VAL A 664 18.15 7.27 -3.96
C VAL A 664 17.19 6.48 -3.08
N PHE A 665 17.67 5.92 -1.97
CA PHE A 665 16.86 5.11 -1.06
C PHE A 665 16.36 5.89 0.17
N ASN A 666 16.55 7.22 0.17
CA ASN A 666 16.16 8.10 1.27
C ASN A 666 16.60 7.58 2.66
N VAL A 667 17.78 6.98 2.70
CA VAL A 667 18.36 6.40 3.93
C VAL A 667 18.96 7.53 4.78
N SER A 668 18.22 8.61 5.00
CA SER A 668 18.63 9.78 5.78
C SER A 668 18.66 9.47 7.28
N GLY A 669 19.53 8.57 7.70
CA GLY A 669 19.59 8.16 9.08
C GLY A 669 20.82 7.34 9.44
N MET A 670 21.72 7.09 8.49
CA MET A 670 22.99 6.38 8.76
C MET A 670 23.96 7.13 9.67
N GLY A 671 23.56 8.25 10.26
CA GLY A 671 24.37 9.06 11.17
C GLY A 671 23.83 9.21 12.58
N GLY A 672 22.80 8.43 13.02
CA GLY A 672 22.29 8.56 14.38
C GLY A 672 20.87 8.08 14.66
N SER A 673 20.13 7.71 13.66
CA SER A 673 18.79 7.12 13.81
C SER A 673 18.73 5.90 12.91
N PHE A 674 18.23 4.81 13.42
CA PHE A 674 18.09 3.49 12.79
C PHE A 674 18.11 3.53 11.26
N PRO A 675 18.95 2.73 10.60
CA PRO A 675 18.68 2.41 9.22
C PRO A 675 17.28 1.80 9.19
N LYS A 676 16.37 2.41 8.46
CA LYS A 676 15.27 1.65 7.86
C LYS A 676 15.94 0.45 7.17
N THR A 677 15.23 -0.66 7.02
CA THR A 677 15.62 -1.75 6.12
C THR A 677 16.43 -1.21 4.95
N SER A 678 17.36 -1.96 4.44
CA SER A 678 18.35 -1.52 3.42
C SER A 678 17.77 -0.67 2.27
N GLY A 679 16.46 -0.60 2.12
CA GLY A 679 15.79 -0.03 0.95
C GLY A 679 16.02 -0.86 -0.32
N LEU A 680 16.80 -1.92 -0.21
CA LEU A 680 17.08 -2.90 -1.25
C LEU A 680 16.92 -4.30 -0.65
N SER A 681 15.80 -4.95 -0.89
CA SER A 681 15.54 -6.34 -0.45
C SER A 681 16.60 -7.33 -0.89
N SER A 682 17.31 -7.04 -1.99
CA SER A 682 18.47 -7.83 -2.44
C SER A 682 19.62 -7.85 -1.44
N LEU A 683 19.85 -6.76 -0.70
CA LEU A 683 20.94 -6.70 0.28
C LEU A 683 20.64 -7.49 1.54
N ASP A 684 19.38 -7.64 1.93
CA ASP A 684 18.98 -8.52 3.04
C ASP A 684 19.23 -9.99 2.65
N VAL A 685 18.90 -10.35 1.42
CA VAL A 685 19.22 -11.67 0.84
C VAL A 685 20.73 -11.92 0.81
N ASP A 686 21.51 -10.93 0.36
CA ASP A 686 22.98 -11.05 0.29
C ASP A 686 23.59 -11.14 1.69
N LEU A 687 23.09 -10.40 2.67
CA LEU A 687 23.57 -10.46 4.04
C LEU A 687 23.30 -11.84 4.66
N ALA A 688 22.11 -12.38 4.48
CA ALA A 688 21.77 -13.73 4.92
C ALA A 688 22.67 -14.77 4.23
N HIS A 689 22.93 -14.63 2.92
CA HIS A 689 23.81 -15.51 2.17
C HIS A 689 25.26 -15.44 2.68
N ILE A 690 25.78 -14.24 2.97
CA ILE A 690 27.09 -14.02 3.57
C ILE A 690 27.20 -14.71 4.93
N ILE A 691 26.18 -14.59 5.78
CA ILE A 691 26.15 -15.25 7.08
C ILE A 691 26.21 -16.77 6.95
N ILE A 692 25.44 -17.33 6.01
CA ILE A 692 25.37 -18.78 5.78
C ILE A 692 26.68 -19.33 5.21
N THR A 693 27.27 -18.64 4.25
CA THR A 693 28.45 -19.12 3.52
C THR A 693 29.78 -18.76 4.20
N GLY A 694 29.80 -17.71 4.98
CA GLY A 694 30.99 -17.13 5.59
C GLY A 694 31.82 -16.26 4.62
N ASP A 695 31.36 -16.05 3.38
CA ASP A 695 32.07 -15.26 2.37
C ASP A 695 31.41 -13.90 2.17
N ALA A 696 32.08 -12.85 2.66
CA ALA A 696 31.58 -11.48 2.55
C ALA A 696 32.02 -10.78 1.24
N LYS A 697 32.67 -11.45 0.34
CA LYS A 697 33.07 -10.87 -0.96
C LYS A 697 31.87 -10.77 -1.91
N PRO A 698 31.81 -9.73 -2.75
CA PRO A 698 32.84 -8.68 -2.95
C PRO A 698 32.77 -7.51 -1.95
N PHE A 699 31.83 -7.48 -1.03
CA PHE A 699 31.48 -6.31 -0.20
C PHE A 699 32.52 -6.01 0.88
N SER A 700 33.10 -7.05 1.50
CA SER A 700 34.10 -6.88 2.55
C SER A 700 35.27 -7.87 2.42
N ASN A 701 36.46 -7.41 2.79
CA ASN A 701 37.65 -8.26 2.94
C ASN A 701 37.85 -8.78 4.35
N LEU A 702 36.98 -8.37 5.30
CA LEU A 702 37.04 -8.85 6.69
C LEU A 702 36.40 -10.24 6.78
N SER A 703 36.83 -11.04 7.74
CA SER A 703 36.18 -12.31 8.04
C SER A 703 34.81 -12.07 8.62
N LEU A 704 33.86 -12.98 8.38
CA LEU A 704 32.52 -12.91 8.95
C LEU A 704 32.57 -12.78 10.48
N SER A 705 33.45 -13.52 11.13
CA SER A 705 33.63 -13.43 12.60
C SER A 705 34.04 -12.04 13.07
N THR A 706 34.86 -11.30 12.29
CA THR A 706 35.25 -9.92 12.61
C THR A 706 34.06 -8.97 12.43
N LEU A 707 33.32 -9.10 11.32
CA LEU A 707 32.13 -8.29 11.04
C LEU A 707 31.07 -8.49 12.12
N LEU A 708 30.78 -9.75 12.47
CA LEU A 708 29.81 -10.11 13.50
C LEU A 708 30.22 -9.61 14.89
N SER A 709 31.51 -9.76 15.26
CA SER A 709 31.98 -9.29 16.57
C SER A 709 31.77 -7.79 16.73
N ARG A 710 32.09 -7.00 15.69
CA ARG A 710 31.86 -5.56 15.69
C ARG A 710 30.37 -5.22 15.78
N ALA A 711 29.57 -5.83 14.93
CA ALA A 711 28.12 -5.58 14.87
C ALA A 711 27.43 -5.87 16.21
N VAL A 712 27.75 -7.02 16.82
CA VAL A 712 27.19 -7.38 18.14
C VAL A 712 27.65 -6.40 19.21
N THR A 713 28.93 -5.99 19.19
CA THR A 713 29.49 -5.04 20.19
C THR A 713 28.77 -3.69 20.07
N GLU A 714 28.59 -3.16 18.85
CA GLU A 714 27.90 -1.90 18.60
C GLU A 714 26.43 -1.98 18.99
N ALA A 715 25.75 -3.07 18.62
CA ALA A 715 24.37 -3.32 19.03
C ALA A 715 24.20 -3.30 20.56
N MET A 716 25.09 -3.98 21.27
CA MET A 716 25.03 -4.03 22.74
C MET A 716 25.36 -2.69 23.39
N VAL A 717 26.29 -1.91 22.82
CA VAL A 717 26.60 -0.54 23.30
C VAL A 717 25.37 0.34 23.10
N HIS A 718 24.74 0.27 21.93
CA HIS A 718 23.53 1.02 21.60
C HIS A 718 22.39 0.67 22.57
N LEU A 719 22.07 -0.61 22.72
CA LEU A 719 20.98 -1.09 23.56
C LEU A 719 21.15 -0.74 25.04
N LYS A 720 22.38 -0.75 25.56
CA LYS A 720 22.69 -0.37 26.93
C LYS A 720 22.45 1.11 27.24
N SER A 721 22.28 1.96 26.24
CA SER A 721 21.90 3.35 26.42
C SER A 721 20.44 3.54 26.86
N TYR A 722 19.62 2.48 26.72
CA TYR A 722 18.20 2.48 27.08
C TYR A 722 17.95 1.75 28.41
N PRO A 723 17.14 2.32 29.31
CA PRO A 723 16.77 1.65 30.57
C PRO A 723 15.99 0.34 30.34
N ASN A 724 15.21 0.30 29.28
CA ASN A 724 14.47 -0.86 28.81
C ASN A 724 14.70 -1.02 27.32
N PHE A 725 15.21 -2.18 26.90
CA PHE A 725 15.46 -2.49 25.49
C PHE A 725 14.69 -3.74 25.01
N THR A 726 13.47 -3.95 25.52
CA THR A 726 12.55 -4.92 24.95
C THR A 726 12.12 -4.50 23.54
N TRP A 727 11.79 -5.46 22.68
CA TRP A 727 11.43 -5.20 21.29
C TRP A 727 10.31 -4.16 21.15
N GLY A 728 9.24 -4.28 21.93
CA GLY A 728 8.12 -3.34 21.92
C GLY A 728 8.44 -1.93 22.42
N HIS A 729 9.65 -1.68 22.98
CA HIS A 729 10.13 -0.32 23.22
C HIS A 729 10.59 0.35 21.93
N PHE A 730 11.11 -0.44 21.00
CA PHE A 730 11.63 0.06 19.71
C PHE A 730 10.62 -0.07 18.57
N TYR A 731 9.63 -0.92 18.71
CA TYR A 731 8.73 -1.31 17.64
C TYR A 731 7.27 -1.25 18.08
N GLY A 732 6.47 -0.48 17.40
CA GLY A 732 5.06 -0.31 17.70
C GLY A 732 4.27 0.15 16.49
N PHE A 733 2.96 0.20 16.65
CA PHE A 733 2.02 0.56 15.60
C PHE A 733 1.33 1.88 15.90
N TYR A 734 1.25 2.71 14.89
CA TYR A 734 0.58 3.98 14.94
C TYR A 734 -0.45 4.07 13.82
N PHE A 735 -1.66 4.49 14.16
CA PHE A 735 -2.77 4.61 13.21
C PHE A 735 -3.08 6.10 13.07
N PRO A 736 -2.47 6.78 12.09
CA PRO A 736 -2.65 8.21 11.92
C PRO A 736 -4.05 8.55 11.45
N SER A 737 -4.59 9.66 11.92
CA SER A 737 -5.75 10.28 11.29
C SER A 737 -5.40 10.71 9.86
N ILE A 738 -6.32 10.54 8.92
CA ILE A 738 -6.14 10.91 7.51
C ILE A 738 -5.83 12.42 7.33
N LEU A 739 -6.20 13.24 8.29
CA LEU A 739 -5.84 14.66 8.35
C LEU A 739 -4.50 14.94 9.04
N GLY A 740 -3.77 13.92 9.49
CA GLY A 740 -2.52 14.08 10.24
C GLY A 740 -2.69 14.68 11.64
N VAL A 741 -3.91 14.70 12.19
CA VAL A 741 -4.21 15.25 13.52
C VAL A 741 -3.94 14.21 14.59
N SER A 742 -2.91 14.41 15.40
CA SER A 742 -2.46 13.42 16.40
C SER A 742 -3.52 13.07 17.45
N SER A 743 -4.39 14.03 17.84
CA SER A 743 -5.49 13.77 18.80
C SER A 743 -6.63 12.91 18.22
N LEU A 744 -6.68 12.73 16.90
CA LEU A 744 -7.62 11.86 16.20
C LEU A 744 -6.96 10.54 15.75
N SER A 745 -5.70 10.34 16.09
CA SER A 745 -4.90 9.16 15.78
C SER A 745 -4.89 8.20 16.97
N VAL A 746 -4.53 6.94 16.74
CA VAL A 746 -4.44 5.91 17.77
C VAL A 746 -3.02 5.34 17.81
N GLY A 747 -2.47 5.17 18.99
CA GLY A 747 -1.13 4.65 19.22
C GLY A 747 -0.14 5.68 19.74
N PRO A 748 1.18 5.31 19.82
CA PRO A 748 1.74 4.02 19.44
C PRO A 748 1.30 2.88 20.34
N LEU A 749 1.04 1.69 19.74
CA LEU A 749 0.66 0.48 20.45
C LEU A 749 1.71 -0.61 20.21
N SER A 750 2.11 -1.30 21.25
CA SER A 750 3.10 -2.38 21.17
C SER A 750 2.46 -3.70 20.71
N ARG A 751 3.08 -4.37 19.74
CA ARG A 751 2.75 -5.73 19.30
C ARG A 751 4.04 -6.43 18.89
N GLY A 752 4.07 -7.75 18.87
CA GLY A 752 5.19 -8.52 18.31
C GLY A 752 5.21 -8.52 16.78
N GLY A 753 6.33 -9.00 16.25
CA GLY A 753 6.57 -9.11 14.81
C GLY A 753 7.49 -8.03 14.27
N ASP A 754 7.88 -8.20 13.02
CA ASP A 754 8.59 -7.24 12.18
C ASP A 754 8.24 -7.50 10.70
N TYR A 755 9.00 -6.95 9.76
CA TYR A 755 8.75 -7.07 8.32
C TYR A 755 9.02 -8.49 7.75
N ASN A 756 9.75 -9.34 8.47
CA ASN A 756 10.03 -10.75 8.07
C ASN A 756 9.10 -11.77 8.73
N THR A 757 8.17 -11.32 9.56
CA THR A 757 7.22 -12.20 10.25
C THR A 757 5.89 -12.32 9.50
N PRO A 758 5.11 -13.40 9.66
CA PRO A 758 3.84 -13.58 8.94
C PRO A 758 2.80 -12.50 9.24
N ASN A 759 2.85 -11.87 10.42
CA ASN A 759 1.99 -10.74 10.73
C ASN A 759 2.45 -9.43 10.07
N ASP A 760 3.53 -9.46 9.34
CA ASP A 760 4.15 -8.39 8.55
C ASP A 760 3.97 -7.00 9.18
N ALA A 761 4.80 -6.79 10.18
CA ALA A 761 4.75 -5.57 10.94
C ALA A 761 5.75 -4.57 10.37
N SER A 762 5.40 -3.84 9.31
CA SER A 762 6.23 -2.76 8.76
C SER A 762 6.10 -1.50 9.61
N GLY A 763 6.65 -1.55 10.81
CA GLY A 763 6.62 -0.42 11.73
C GLY A 763 7.89 0.41 11.67
N GLY A 764 7.77 1.70 11.78
CA GLY A 764 8.91 2.59 12.02
C GLY A 764 9.43 2.41 13.45
N GLY A 765 10.76 2.50 13.63
CA GLY A 765 11.37 2.48 14.94
C GLY A 765 11.03 3.73 15.77
N PRO A 766 11.35 3.76 17.09
CA PRO A 766 10.89 4.76 18.06
C PRO A 766 11.35 6.19 17.81
N GLN A 767 12.16 6.44 16.82
CA GLN A 767 12.68 7.77 16.47
C GLN A 767 12.24 8.25 15.09
N SER A 768 11.53 7.44 14.32
CA SER A 768 10.87 7.86 13.10
C SER A 768 9.47 8.36 13.42
N ASN A 769 8.98 9.33 12.67
CA ASN A 769 7.57 9.74 12.70
C ASN A 769 6.70 8.54 12.25
N TRP A 770 6.48 7.61 13.12
CA TRP A 770 5.72 6.37 13.07
C TRP A 770 4.62 6.28 11.98
N PRO A 771 4.89 6.22 10.69
CA PRO A 771 3.92 5.62 9.82
C PRO A 771 4.08 4.12 9.96
N ALA A 772 3.13 3.48 10.54
CA ALA A 772 3.11 2.05 10.59
C ALA A 772 2.31 1.53 9.40
N GLY A 773 2.91 0.65 8.64
CA GLY A 773 2.24 -0.28 7.76
C GLY A 773 2.05 -1.61 8.47
N GLY A 774 1.26 -2.49 7.90
CA GLY A 774 1.00 -3.82 8.40
C GLY A 774 -0.23 -4.43 7.75
N GLN A 775 -0.66 -5.57 8.25
CA GLN A 775 -1.84 -6.26 7.72
C GLN A 775 -3.07 -5.34 7.79
N SER A 776 -3.39 -4.71 6.67
CA SER A 776 -4.52 -3.77 6.57
C SER A 776 -5.88 -4.46 6.57
N TRP A 777 -5.93 -5.74 6.19
CA TRP A 777 -7.05 -6.65 6.31
C TRP A 777 -6.53 -8.07 6.56
N VAL A 778 -7.00 -8.76 7.56
CA VAL A 778 -6.74 -10.19 7.77
C VAL A 778 -8.02 -10.97 7.60
N MET A 779 -7.95 -12.05 6.81
CA MET A 779 -9.10 -12.88 6.48
C MET A 779 -8.71 -14.35 6.42
N VAL A 780 -9.54 -15.21 7.03
CA VAL A 780 -9.43 -16.67 6.91
C VAL A 780 -10.80 -17.20 6.53
N VAL A 781 -10.91 -17.80 5.35
CA VAL A 781 -12.16 -18.33 4.81
C VAL A 781 -12.13 -19.85 4.79
N SER A 782 -13.17 -20.46 5.37
CA SER A 782 -13.37 -21.90 5.35
C SER A 782 -14.32 -22.30 4.22
N MET A 783 -13.85 -23.06 3.24
CA MET A 783 -14.70 -23.56 2.16
C MET A 783 -15.57 -24.76 2.56
N GLU A 784 -15.48 -25.22 3.80
CA GLU A 784 -16.47 -26.14 4.37
C GLU A 784 -17.82 -25.44 4.59
N ASN A 785 -17.74 -24.24 5.18
CA ASN A 785 -18.87 -23.37 5.41
C ASN A 785 -18.35 -21.92 5.53
N VAL A 786 -18.61 -21.12 4.56
CA VAL A 786 -18.14 -19.72 4.52
C VAL A 786 -18.67 -18.88 5.68
N SER A 787 -19.74 -19.27 6.37
CA SER A 787 -20.20 -18.63 7.59
C SER A 787 -19.26 -18.85 8.80
N ASN A 788 -18.32 -19.78 8.69
CA ASN A 788 -17.25 -20.01 9.68
C ASN A 788 -15.94 -19.31 9.29
N SER A 789 -16.05 -18.14 8.69
CA SER A 789 -14.91 -17.32 8.28
C SER A 789 -14.70 -16.16 9.24
N TYR A 790 -13.47 -15.68 9.30
CA TYR A 790 -13.03 -14.68 10.25
C TYR A 790 -12.18 -13.62 9.58
N GLY A 791 -12.29 -12.36 10.04
CA GLY A 791 -11.47 -11.26 9.53
C GLY A 791 -11.53 -10.05 10.44
N VAL A 792 -10.58 -9.14 10.26
CA VAL A 792 -10.55 -7.83 10.94
C VAL A 792 -9.52 -6.92 10.26
N TYR A 793 -9.74 -5.61 10.33
CA TYR A 793 -8.76 -4.60 9.93
C TYR A 793 -8.55 -3.56 11.04
N PRO A 794 -7.39 -2.89 11.10
CA PRO A 794 -7.10 -1.91 12.13
C PRO A 794 -7.80 -0.58 11.85
N GLY A 795 -9.02 -0.42 12.33
CA GLY A 795 -9.83 0.77 12.12
C GLY A 795 -11.24 0.59 12.61
N GLY A 796 -12.20 0.94 11.77
CA GLY A 796 -13.62 0.80 11.99
C GLY A 796 -14.40 1.23 10.75
N GLN A 797 -15.73 1.11 10.77
CA GLN A 797 -16.57 1.39 9.60
C GLN A 797 -16.82 2.89 9.36
N SER A 798 -16.69 3.75 10.38
CA SER A 798 -16.97 5.18 10.29
C SER A 798 -15.73 6.03 10.13
N GLU A 799 -15.78 7.06 9.28
CA GLU A 799 -14.72 8.09 9.22
C GLU A 799 -14.83 9.13 10.34
N ASN A 800 -15.96 9.18 11.04
CA ASN A 800 -16.21 10.18 12.08
C ASN A 800 -15.46 9.82 13.38
N PRO A 801 -14.48 10.62 13.84
CA PRO A 801 -13.67 10.29 15.01
C PRO A 801 -14.45 10.26 16.34
N ALA A 802 -15.64 10.86 16.42
CA ALA A 802 -16.51 10.77 17.60
C ALA A 802 -17.37 9.49 17.58
N SER A 803 -17.38 8.72 16.50
CA SER A 803 -18.13 7.48 16.41
C SER A 803 -17.45 6.34 17.16
N ASN A 804 -18.23 5.50 17.84
CA ASN A 804 -17.76 4.24 18.40
C ASN A 804 -17.25 3.27 17.32
N LEU A 805 -17.58 3.50 16.04
CA LEU A 805 -17.17 2.71 14.90
C LEU A 805 -15.96 3.30 14.15
N TYR A 806 -15.24 4.26 14.72
CA TYR A 806 -14.05 4.87 14.10
C TYR A 806 -12.80 4.00 14.20
N SER A 807 -12.54 3.44 15.38
CA SER A 807 -11.32 2.67 15.68
C SER A 807 -11.56 1.43 16.55
N ASN A 808 -12.82 0.95 16.60
CA ASN A 808 -13.24 -0.16 17.47
C ASN A 808 -12.52 -1.48 17.17
N TYR A 809 -12.03 -1.69 15.96
CA TYR A 809 -11.32 -2.91 15.59
C TYR A 809 -9.82 -2.87 15.92
N VAL A 810 -9.24 -1.69 16.19
CA VAL A 810 -7.80 -1.56 16.45
C VAL A 810 -7.35 -2.44 17.62
N SER A 811 -8.10 -2.46 18.74
CA SER A 811 -7.76 -3.28 19.91
C SER A 811 -7.86 -4.79 19.63
N ILE A 812 -8.77 -5.22 18.78
CA ILE A 812 -8.96 -6.61 18.36
C ILE A 812 -7.77 -7.03 17.49
N TRP A 813 -7.45 -6.21 16.47
CA TRP A 813 -6.35 -6.42 15.56
C TRP A 813 -4.99 -6.46 16.27
N ILE A 814 -4.73 -5.50 17.17
CA ILE A 814 -3.47 -5.42 17.95
C ILE A 814 -3.26 -6.69 18.80
N SER A 815 -4.34 -7.28 19.30
CA SER A 815 -4.30 -8.53 20.07
C SER A 815 -4.16 -9.78 19.20
N GLY A 816 -4.09 -9.64 17.86
CA GLY A 816 -4.08 -10.75 16.90
C GLY A 816 -5.37 -11.57 16.91
N ASN A 817 -6.49 -10.98 17.32
CA ASN A 817 -7.81 -11.60 17.33
C ASN A 817 -8.59 -11.19 16.07
N TYR A 818 -9.66 -11.96 15.81
CA TYR A 818 -10.51 -11.81 14.64
C TYR A 818 -11.96 -11.64 15.06
N LEU A 819 -12.76 -11.10 14.15
CA LEU A 819 -14.22 -11.07 14.23
C LEU A 819 -14.82 -12.13 13.30
N PRO A 820 -15.95 -12.74 13.67
CA PRO A 820 -16.69 -13.60 12.76
C PRO A 820 -17.26 -12.76 11.60
N LEU A 821 -17.18 -13.27 10.39
CA LEU A 821 -17.76 -12.66 9.19
C LEU A 821 -19.16 -13.23 8.99
N TYR A 822 -20.18 -12.49 9.42
CA TYR A 822 -21.57 -12.94 9.37
C TYR A 822 -22.10 -12.96 7.94
N PHE A 823 -22.05 -14.12 7.29
CA PHE A 823 -22.56 -14.32 5.93
C PHE A 823 -23.99 -14.83 5.98
N ILE A 824 -24.97 -13.97 5.74
CA ILE A 824 -26.39 -14.25 5.93
C ILE A 824 -27.15 -13.96 4.64
N PRO A 825 -27.84 -14.97 4.04
CA PRO A 825 -28.33 -14.89 2.67
C PRO A 825 -29.59 -14.02 2.49
N SER A 826 -30.24 -13.61 3.59
CA SER A 826 -31.43 -12.74 3.50
C SER A 826 -31.71 -11.99 4.80
N ALA A 827 -32.28 -10.81 4.70
CA ALA A 827 -32.63 -9.97 5.85
C ALA A 827 -33.55 -10.71 6.85
N ASN A 828 -34.46 -11.52 6.37
CA ASN A 828 -35.42 -12.27 7.22
C ASN A 828 -34.77 -13.39 8.04
N GLN A 829 -33.57 -13.82 7.63
CA GLN A 829 -32.79 -14.86 8.34
C GLN A 829 -31.77 -14.25 9.29
N PHE A 830 -31.67 -12.91 9.32
CA PHE A 830 -30.71 -12.25 10.18
C PHE A 830 -31.07 -12.41 11.65
N PRO A 831 -30.19 -12.99 12.51
CA PRO A 831 -30.49 -13.14 13.93
C PRO A 831 -30.65 -11.79 14.61
N SER A 832 -31.76 -11.57 15.31
CA SER A 832 -32.06 -10.29 15.98
C SER A 832 -30.99 -9.88 17.00
N SER A 833 -30.30 -10.85 17.60
CA SER A 833 -29.20 -10.59 18.54
C SER A 833 -27.93 -10.03 17.89
N LEU A 834 -27.80 -10.12 16.57
CA LEU A 834 -26.69 -9.60 15.79
C LEU A 834 -27.02 -8.28 15.08
N ILE A 835 -28.24 -7.77 15.22
CA ILE A 835 -28.66 -6.52 14.58
C ILE A 835 -28.35 -5.34 15.50
N MET A 836 -27.55 -4.40 15.01
CA MET A 836 -27.34 -3.10 15.63
C MET A 836 -28.39 -2.09 15.15
N ASP A 837 -28.62 -2.03 13.85
CA ASP A 837 -29.59 -1.13 13.22
C ASP A 837 -30.20 -1.76 11.95
N THR A 838 -31.39 -1.30 11.58
CA THR A 838 -32.04 -1.63 10.32
C THR A 838 -32.35 -0.33 9.58
N ILE A 839 -31.91 -0.25 8.32
CA ILE A 839 -32.09 0.90 7.46
C ILE A 839 -32.98 0.49 6.28
N GLU A 840 -34.05 1.23 6.07
CA GLU A 840 -34.93 1.01 4.93
C GLU A 840 -34.73 2.12 3.90
N LEU A 841 -34.39 1.72 2.67
CA LEU A 841 -34.25 2.62 1.52
C LEU A 841 -35.42 2.38 0.58
N TRP A 842 -36.08 3.47 0.14
CA TRP A 842 -37.28 3.39 -0.70
C TRP A 842 -37.46 4.65 -1.57
#